data_48d05c49791cd382c213dbe6f478d228
#
_entry.id   48d05c49791cd382c213dbe6f478d228
#
_cell.length_a   1.000
_cell.length_b   1.000
_cell.length_c   1.000
_cell.angle_alpha   90.00
_cell.angle_beta   90.00
_cell.angle_gamma   90.00
#
_symmetry.space_group_name_H-M   'P 1'
#
loop_
_entity.id
_entity.type
_entity.pdbx_description
1 polymer ?
#
loop_
_entity_poly.entity_id
_entity_poly.type
_entity_poly.pdbx_seq_one_letter_code
_entity_poly.pdbx_strand_id
1 'polypeptide(L)'
;LGKDIQNEDFTVIGIGDMAGDVFGNGMLLSEHIQLKAAFNHLHIFLDPNPNAATSFAERARLFNLPRSSWTDYNRELISEGGGIFERSAKSIPLSPQVREWLKTDKEHMAPTELMHEILKAEADLLYNGGIGTYVKASSESHADARDRANDGLRVNGADLRVKVVGEGGNLGCTQKGRIEFALKGGRMCTDAIDNSAGVDCSDHEVNIKILLGSVMQAGDMTLKQRNELLAEMTNEVGDLVLRNNYLQTQALAINNNHAASMLNTHARMIGQMEKAGELNRELEYLPNDQQIGERRLARLGLTSPEVAVLLAYSKITLDQALLKSDLPDDADFLPILVNYFPKPLQQRFGEQMKAHHLKREIIANQLANLMVNRMGTTFVFRLKEESPLPEADIARAFWVASRVFDAESLWNQIEALDNKVPADLQVELMVAVRTLVERVTRWVLRNHRPVGSVNALIDRFAAPAQALLAELPQLIKSEDYPGVAALEERLLGTAGMPEALARVLARLDLAVPLLDIIEIGEGGELPLSQLADNYFSLGRALELNWLGRAMTRLPRDNRWQSLARSALRDDLYKLQRKLTRQAMLDNGGAEGFAASWLEHRKAEVVACHQMLAELRSFESLDLAMLSAGLRELSNHLLA
;
A
#
# COMPACT_ATOMS: atom_id res chain seq x y z
N LEU A 1 15.74 0.13 -6.00
CA LEU A 1 17.11 0.09 -6.54
C LEU A 1 17.35 -1.09 -7.49
N GLY A 2 16.56 -2.16 -7.38
CA GLY A 2 16.85 -3.43 -8.05
C GLY A 2 18.03 -4.18 -7.41
N LYS A 3 18.29 -3.93 -6.14
CA LYS A 3 19.35 -4.53 -5.33
C LYS A 3 18.78 -4.96 -3.98
N ASP A 4 19.31 -6.04 -3.42
CA ASP A 4 19.14 -6.38 -2.02
C ASP A 4 20.14 -5.58 -1.18
N ILE A 5 19.69 -4.47 -0.62
CA ILE A 5 20.53 -3.53 0.15
C ILE A 5 21.09 -4.11 1.47
N GLN A 6 20.69 -5.32 1.85
CA GLN A 6 21.25 -6.02 3.00
C GLN A 6 22.34 -7.03 2.60
N ASN A 7 22.51 -7.30 1.31
CA ASN A 7 23.48 -8.25 0.78
C ASN A 7 24.28 -7.74 -0.41
N GLU A 8 23.95 -6.56 -0.96
CA GLU A 8 24.61 -5.99 -2.13
C GLU A 8 25.01 -4.54 -1.89
N ASP A 9 26.24 -4.19 -2.27
CA ASP A 9 26.76 -2.83 -2.12
C ASP A 9 26.00 -1.84 -2.99
N PHE A 10 25.71 -0.66 -2.41
CA PHE A 10 25.07 0.46 -3.09
C PHE A 10 25.66 1.80 -2.67
N THR A 11 25.69 2.74 -3.61
CA THR A 11 26.33 4.04 -3.42
C THR A 11 25.36 5.06 -2.83
N VAL A 12 25.85 5.87 -1.87
CA VAL A 12 25.04 6.86 -1.17
C VAL A 12 25.74 8.21 -1.16
N ILE A 13 24.94 9.26 -1.38
CA ILE A 13 25.26 10.65 -1.05
C ILE A 13 24.39 11.05 0.13
N GLY A 14 24.95 11.68 1.16
CA GLY A 14 24.24 12.04 2.38
C GLY A 14 24.28 13.53 2.71
N ILE A 15 23.23 14.02 3.36
CA ILE A 15 23.17 15.37 3.91
C ILE A 15 22.98 15.24 5.42
N GLY A 16 24.00 15.57 6.19
CA GLY A 16 24.04 15.43 7.65
C GLY A 16 25.39 14.93 8.16
N ASP A 17 25.47 14.60 9.44
CA ASP A 17 26.62 13.97 10.09
C ASP A 17 26.22 12.83 11.03
N MET A 18 27.21 12.04 11.47
CA MET A 18 26.97 10.85 12.29
C MET A 18 26.49 11.17 13.71
N ALA A 19 26.64 12.41 14.20
CA ALA A 19 26.10 12.84 15.48
C ALA A 19 24.61 13.20 15.40
N GLY A 20 24.06 13.38 14.21
CA GLY A 20 22.63 13.62 13.98
C GLY A 20 21.86 12.32 13.98
N ASP A 21 20.84 12.17 14.83
CA ASP A 21 20.06 10.93 14.97
C ASP A 21 19.52 10.43 13.64
N VAL A 22 18.92 11.30 12.84
CA VAL A 22 18.29 10.92 11.55
C VAL A 22 19.33 10.42 10.56
N PHE A 23 20.42 11.18 10.37
CA PHE A 23 21.50 10.80 9.45
C PHE A 23 22.27 9.59 9.96
N GLY A 24 22.69 9.63 11.23
CA GLY A 24 23.48 8.57 11.86
C GLY A 24 22.77 7.22 11.83
N ASN A 25 21.51 7.18 12.26
CA ASN A 25 20.70 5.96 12.18
C ASN A 25 20.50 5.48 10.73
N GLY A 26 20.17 6.39 9.80
CA GLY A 26 19.98 6.04 8.39
C GLY A 26 21.23 5.38 7.78
N MET A 27 22.42 5.91 8.11
CA MET A 27 23.69 5.38 7.60
C MET A 27 24.14 4.07 8.25
N LEU A 28 23.43 3.58 9.26
CA LEU A 28 23.72 2.30 9.94
C LEU A 28 22.68 1.21 9.66
N LEU A 29 21.67 1.47 8.81
CA LEU A 29 20.64 0.48 8.48
C LEU A 29 21.11 -0.62 7.52
N SER A 30 22.28 -0.46 6.90
CA SER A 30 22.90 -1.48 6.05
C SER A 30 24.43 -1.42 6.14
N GLU A 31 25.06 -2.58 6.21
CA GLU A 31 26.51 -2.73 6.15
C GLU A 31 27.08 -2.54 4.74
N HIS A 32 26.20 -2.52 3.73
CA HIS A 32 26.52 -2.42 2.31
C HIS A 32 26.49 -0.99 1.75
N ILE A 33 26.35 0.02 2.63
CA ILE A 33 26.39 1.42 2.22
C ILE A 33 27.82 1.84 1.85
N GLN A 34 28.00 2.22 0.58
CA GLN A 34 29.17 2.90 0.07
C GLN A 34 28.95 4.42 0.09
N LEU A 35 29.27 5.08 1.20
CA LEU A 35 29.07 6.52 1.36
C LEU A 35 30.16 7.30 0.57
N LYS A 36 29.79 7.75 -0.63
CA LYS A 36 30.73 8.48 -1.54
C LYS A 36 30.96 9.92 -1.15
N ALA A 37 29.91 10.56 -0.62
CA ALA A 37 30.03 11.92 -0.10
C ALA A 37 28.95 12.17 0.96
N ALA A 38 29.30 13.07 1.89
CA ALA A 38 28.32 13.67 2.78
C ALA A 38 28.71 15.11 3.09
N PHE A 39 27.74 15.94 3.44
CA PHE A 39 28.03 17.30 3.93
C PHE A 39 27.01 17.72 5.00
N ASN A 40 27.45 18.58 5.89
CA ASN A 40 26.65 19.24 6.89
C ASN A 40 26.90 20.76 6.88
N HIS A 41 26.57 21.45 7.96
CA HIS A 41 26.81 22.89 8.10
C HIS A 41 28.28 23.28 8.29
N LEU A 42 29.20 22.33 8.61
CA LEU A 42 30.62 22.59 8.89
C LEU A 42 31.55 21.94 7.87
N HIS A 43 31.29 20.72 7.44
CA HIS A 43 32.23 19.89 6.70
C HIS A 43 31.65 19.29 5.42
N ILE A 44 32.55 18.93 4.51
CA ILE A 44 32.26 18.12 3.32
C ILE A 44 33.17 16.89 3.40
N PHE A 45 32.56 15.71 3.45
CA PHE A 45 33.24 14.41 3.41
C PHE A 45 33.20 13.87 1.98
N LEU A 46 34.32 13.39 1.47
CA LEU A 46 34.44 12.74 0.17
C LEU A 46 35.21 11.43 0.31
N ASP A 47 34.65 10.36 -0.24
CA ASP A 47 35.32 9.06 -0.39
C ASP A 47 34.90 8.48 -1.76
N PRO A 48 35.71 8.68 -2.81
CA PRO A 48 35.33 8.31 -4.17
C PRO A 48 35.19 6.80 -4.40
N ASN A 49 35.84 5.97 -3.57
CA ASN A 49 35.74 4.50 -3.68
C ASN A 49 35.71 3.82 -2.31
N PRO A 50 34.65 4.06 -1.50
CA PRO A 50 34.59 3.58 -0.13
C PRO A 50 34.49 2.04 -0.05
N ASN A 51 35.23 1.45 0.88
CA ASN A 51 35.00 0.07 1.28
C ASN A 51 33.80 0.01 2.24
N ALA A 52 32.74 -0.70 1.88
CA ALA A 52 31.47 -0.73 2.64
C ALA A 52 31.68 -1.15 4.10
N ALA A 53 32.40 -2.25 4.34
CA ALA A 53 32.59 -2.83 5.69
C ALA A 53 33.41 -1.91 6.62
N THR A 54 34.54 -1.40 6.16
CA THR A 54 35.38 -0.50 6.98
C THR A 54 34.68 0.84 7.20
N SER A 55 34.00 1.36 6.19
CA SER A 55 33.18 2.59 6.29
C SER A 55 32.05 2.42 7.26
N PHE A 56 31.34 1.26 7.26
CA PHE A 56 30.28 0.96 8.22
C PHE A 56 30.81 0.96 9.65
N ALA A 57 31.91 0.22 9.92
CA ALA A 57 32.49 0.16 11.25
C ALA A 57 32.89 1.54 11.78
N GLU A 58 33.48 2.40 10.92
CA GLU A 58 33.86 3.75 11.30
C GLU A 58 32.64 4.65 11.52
N ARG A 59 31.58 4.55 10.70
CA ARG A 59 30.33 5.28 10.92
C ARG A 59 29.67 4.86 12.24
N ALA A 60 29.64 3.55 12.55
CA ALA A 60 29.12 3.07 13.83
C ALA A 60 29.91 3.61 15.02
N ARG A 61 31.26 3.68 14.91
CA ARG A 61 32.10 4.30 15.93
C ARG A 61 31.76 5.78 16.14
N LEU A 62 31.63 6.54 15.06
CA LEU A 62 31.28 7.96 15.11
C LEU A 62 29.90 8.20 15.71
N PHE A 63 28.90 7.40 15.34
CA PHE A 63 27.54 7.51 15.87
C PHE A 63 27.50 7.32 17.39
N ASN A 64 28.30 6.37 17.91
CA ASN A 64 28.41 6.12 19.35
C ASN A 64 29.35 7.08 20.08
N LEU A 65 30.10 7.93 19.36
CA LEU A 65 30.99 8.93 19.95
C LEU A 65 30.20 10.22 20.24
N PRO A 66 29.99 10.61 21.51
CA PRO A 66 29.24 11.82 21.83
C PRO A 66 29.80 13.06 21.14
N ARG A 67 28.95 13.83 20.47
CA ARG A 67 29.31 15.09 19.77
C ARG A 67 30.33 14.90 18.66
N SER A 68 30.36 13.73 18.02
CA SER A 68 31.26 13.49 16.89
C SER A 68 30.95 14.43 15.71
N SER A 69 31.95 14.64 14.90
CA SER A 69 31.86 15.38 13.63
C SER A 69 32.62 14.63 12.53
N TRP A 70 32.52 15.06 11.28
CA TRP A 70 33.30 14.47 10.19
C TRP A 70 34.80 14.55 10.42
N THR A 71 35.33 15.51 11.22
CA THR A 71 36.75 15.61 11.55
C THR A 71 37.26 14.48 12.43
N ASP A 72 36.38 13.78 13.14
CA ASP A 72 36.69 12.62 13.98
C ASP A 72 36.80 11.31 13.18
N TYR A 73 36.45 11.34 11.89
CA TYR A 73 36.55 10.18 10.99
C TYR A 73 38.03 9.82 10.77
N ASN A 74 38.40 8.54 10.89
CA ASN A 74 39.74 8.07 10.64
C ASN A 74 40.09 8.22 9.16
N ARG A 75 40.95 9.19 8.85
CA ARG A 75 41.34 9.52 7.48
C ARG A 75 42.04 8.39 6.73
N GLU A 76 42.69 7.45 7.44
CA GLU A 76 43.34 6.28 6.84
C GLU A 76 42.34 5.28 6.23
N LEU A 77 41.07 5.36 6.61
CA LEU A 77 39.99 4.53 6.06
C LEU A 77 39.31 5.15 4.82
N ILE A 78 39.63 6.41 4.51
CA ILE A 78 39.14 7.08 3.31
C ILE A 78 39.96 6.60 2.11
N SER A 79 39.30 6.26 1.01
CA SER A 79 39.98 5.81 -0.22
C SER A 79 40.87 6.91 -0.83
N GLU A 80 41.79 6.50 -1.69
CA GLU A 80 42.71 7.42 -2.36
C GLU A 80 41.95 8.53 -3.08
N GLY A 81 42.36 9.77 -2.84
CA GLY A 81 41.77 10.96 -3.43
C GLY A 81 40.58 11.54 -2.67
N GLY A 82 40.08 10.84 -1.64
CA GLY A 82 39.06 11.35 -0.74
C GLY A 82 39.63 12.25 0.37
N GLY A 83 38.74 12.79 1.21
CA GLY A 83 39.11 13.64 2.32
C GLY A 83 37.96 14.33 3.01
N ILE A 84 38.33 15.11 4.04
CA ILE A 84 37.36 15.91 4.82
C ILE A 84 37.82 17.37 4.72
N PHE A 85 36.90 18.21 4.30
CA PHE A 85 37.15 19.61 4.01
C PHE A 85 36.19 20.50 4.80
N GLU A 86 36.73 21.63 5.27
CA GLU A 86 35.91 22.63 5.94
C GLU A 86 35.05 23.42 4.93
N ARG A 87 33.80 23.64 5.24
CA ARG A 87 32.88 24.44 4.43
C ARG A 87 33.26 25.93 4.39
N SER A 88 34.08 26.37 5.33
CA SER A 88 34.67 27.72 5.39
C SER A 88 35.87 27.92 4.48
N ALA A 89 36.42 26.87 3.87
CA ALA A 89 37.55 26.94 2.98
C ALA A 89 37.28 27.85 1.78
N LYS A 90 38.29 28.58 1.30
CA LYS A 90 38.13 29.42 0.09
C LYS A 90 38.05 28.57 -1.18
N SER A 91 38.76 27.45 -1.18
CA SER A 91 38.88 26.56 -2.33
C SER A 91 39.27 25.17 -1.84
N ILE A 92 38.67 24.15 -2.43
CA ILE A 92 38.94 22.74 -2.14
C ILE A 92 39.61 22.11 -3.37
N PRO A 93 40.79 21.50 -3.22
CA PRO A 93 41.45 20.78 -4.32
C PRO A 93 40.69 19.47 -4.59
N LEU A 94 40.49 19.15 -5.86
CA LEU A 94 39.84 17.93 -6.30
C LEU A 94 40.86 16.94 -6.86
N SER A 95 40.90 15.75 -6.28
CA SER A 95 41.72 14.66 -6.78
C SER A 95 41.23 14.16 -8.16
N PRO A 96 42.08 13.46 -8.93
CA PRO A 96 41.63 12.84 -10.18
C PRO A 96 40.39 11.91 -10.00
N GLN A 97 40.33 11.14 -8.90
CA GLN A 97 39.26 10.22 -8.58
C GLN A 97 37.94 10.95 -8.33
N VAL A 98 37.99 12.06 -7.57
CA VAL A 98 36.80 12.90 -7.32
C VAL A 98 36.33 13.59 -8.61
N ARG A 99 37.28 14.09 -9.43
CA ARG A 99 36.96 14.73 -10.72
C ARG A 99 36.25 13.75 -11.69
N GLU A 100 36.74 12.52 -11.75
CA GLU A 100 36.15 11.46 -12.56
C GLU A 100 34.70 11.16 -12.10
N TRP A 101 34.50 10.98 -10.79
CA TRP A 101 33.16 10.73 -10.23
C TRP A 101 32.18 11.89 -10.47
N LEU A 102 32.63 13.13 -10.25
CA LEU A 102 31.82 14.34 -10.47
C LEU A 102 31.66 14.67 -11.96
N LYS A 103 32.45 14.05 -12.85
CA LYS A 103 32.52 14.34 -14.30
C LYS A 103 32.88 15.80 -14.58
N THR A 104 33.96 16.30 -13.93
CA THR A 104 34.44 17.68 -14.05
C THR A 104 35.93 17.75 -14.34
N ASP A 105 36.34 18.76 -15.14
CA ASP A 105 37.76 19.06 -15.42
C ASP A 105 38.35 20.05 -14.41
N LYS A 106 37.56 20.59 -13.48
CA LYS A 106 38.01 21.55 -12.49
C LYS A 106 38.93 20.90 -11.45
N GLU A 107 40.09 21.46 -11.24
CA GLU A 107 41.05 21.00 -10.23
C GLU A 107 40.73 21.54 -8.83
N HIS A 108 39.97 22.62 -8.75
CA HIS A 108 39.56 23.27 -7.51
C HIS A 108 38.14 23.78 -7.61
N MET A 109 37.41 23.72 -6.51
CA MET A 109 36.05 24.29 -6.40
C MET A 109 35.86 25.04 -5.08
N ALA A 110 35.05 26.07 -5.07
CA ALA A 110 34.53 26.63 -3.82
C ALA A 110 33.61 25.59 -3.11
N PRO A 111 33.56 25.57 -1.77
CA PRO A 111 32.75 24.59 -1.03
C PRO A 111 31.28 24.53 -1.48
N THR A 112 30.63 25.67 -1.73
CA THR A 112 29.25 25.75 -2.20
C THR A 112 29.07 25.12 -3.58
N GLU A 113 30.02 25.40 -4.49
CA GLU A 113 30.05 24.81 -5.83
C GLU A 113 30.24 23.28 -5.75
N LEU A 114 31.16 22.82 -4.89
CA LEU A 114 31.42 21.39 -4.69
C LEU A 114 30.15 20.67 -4.18
N MET A 115 29.44 21.23 -3.19
CA MET A 115 28.20 20.66 -2.70
C MET A 115 27.12 20.63 -3.78
N HIS A 116 27.04 21.66 -4.63
CA HIS A 116 26.15 21.69 -5.78
C HIS A 116 26.44 20.53 -6.75
N GLU A 117 27.72 20.29 -7.07
CA GLU A 117 28.12 19.18 -7.96
C GLU A 117 27.92 17.80 -7.30
N ILE A 118 28.16 17.68 -5.98
CA ILE A 118 27.88 16.46 -5.21
C ILE A 118 26.38 16.08 -5.33
N LEU A 119 25.47 17.03 -5.16
CA LEU A 119 24.01 16.77 -5.28
C LEU A 119 23.61 16.28 -6.68
N LYS A 120 24.36 16.64 -7.72
CA LYS A 120 24.16 16.22 -9.10
C LYS A 120 24.92 14.94 -9.47
N ALA A 121 25.77 14.43 -8.59
CA ALA A 121 26.60 13.27 -8.88
C ALA A 121 25.77 11.97 -8.98
N GLU A 122 26.30 10.99 -9.71
CA GLU A 122 25.66 9.68 -9.83
C GLU A 122 25.84 8.87 -8.55
N ALA A 123 24.71 8.38 -8.01
CA ALA A 123 24.66 7.42 -6.91
C ALA A 123 23.34 6.63 -6.94
N ASP A 124 23.26 5.58 -6.14
CA ASP A 124 22.02 4.83 -5.98
C ASP A 124 21.00 5.59 -5.11
N LEU A 125 21.45 6.22 -4.02
CA LEU A 125 20.60 6.93 -3.05
C LEU A 125 21.17 8.31 -2.72
N LEU A 126 20.33 9.33 -2.72
CA LEU A 126 20.53 10.59 -2.01
C LEU A 126 19.70 10.55 -0.71
N TYR A 127 20.36 10.59 0.44
CA TYR A 127 19.70 10.59 1.73
C TYR A 127 19.81 11.95 2.41
N ASN A 128 18.69 12.62 2.57
CA ASN A 128 18.61 13.90 3.26
C ASN A 128 18.30 13.69 4.75
N GLY A 129 19.33 13.63 5.58
CA GLY A 129 19.23 13.53 7.04
C GLY A 129 19.53 14.83 7.78
N GLY A 130 19.56 15.97 7.05
CA GLY A 130 19.88 17.29 7.60
C GLY A 130 18.83 18.35 7.27
N ILE A 131 18.94 19.52 7.94
CA ILE A 131 18.04 20.66 7.74
C ILE A 131 18.45 21.44 6.48
N GLY A 132 17.49 21.81 5.66
CA GLY A 132 17.66 22.67 4.49
C GLY A 132 16.90 22.16 3.28
N THR A 133 16.56 23.06 2.33
CA THR A 133 15.90 22.74 1.07
C THR A 133 16.91 22.74 -0.06
N TYR A 134 17.31 21.56 -0.48
CA TYR A 134 18.41 21.33 -1.42
C TYR A 134 17.97 21.09 -2.86
N VAL A 135 16.70 20.75 -3.06
CA VAL A 135 16.13 20.44 -4.37
C VAL A 135 14.88 21.25 -4.62
N LYS A 136 14.77 21.90 -5.79
CA LYS A 136 13.57 22.59 -6.27
C LYS A 136 13.25 22.14 -7.69
N ALA A 137 12.08 22.54 -8.23
CA ALA A 137 11.84 22.36 -9.66
C ALA A 137 12.60 23.39 -10.50
N SER A 138 12.89 23.05 -11.74
CA SER A 138 13.48 23.97 -12.72
C SER A 138 12.59 25.20 -12.99
N SER A 139 11.27 25.05 -12.82
CA SER A 139 10.27 26.11 -12.95
C SER A 139 10.15 27.03 -11.72
N GLU A 140 10.83 26.69 -10.61
CA GLU A 140 10.83 27.49 -9.38
C GLU A 140 12.09 28.36 -9.31
N SER A 141 11.96 29.56 -8.72
CA SER A 141 13.09 30.38 -8.31
C SER A 141 13.66 29.91 -6.97
N HIS A 142 14.86 30.36 -6.60
CA HIS A 142 15.41 30.09 -5.27
C HIS A 142 14.55 30.67 -4.14
N ALA A 143 13.87 31.79 -4.39
CA ALA A 143 12.98 32.43 -3.42
C ALA A 143 11.75 31.57 -3.09
N ASP A 144 11.25 30.77 -4.04
CA ASP A 144 10.11 29.87 -3.83
C ASP A 144 10.44 28.77 -2.82
N ALA A 145 11.70 28.34 -2.73
CA ALA A 145 12.16 27.36 -1.77
C ALA A 145 12.23 27.87 -0.32
N ARG A 146 12.15 29.18 -0.11
CA ARG A 146 12.12 29.86 1.21
C ARG A 146 13.30 29.50 2.14
N ASP A 147 14.43 29.12 1.56
CA ASP A 147 15.66 28.75 2.28
C ASP A 147 16.86 29.43 1.62
N ARG A 148 17.06 30.70 1.94
CA ARG A 148 18.10 31.55 1.35
C ARG A 148 19.52 31.05 1.65
N ALA A 149 19.72 30.37 2.78
CA ALA A 149 21.04 29.88 3.18
C ALA A 149 21.62 28.85 2.20
N ASN A 150 20.77 28.13 1.50
CA ASN A 150 21.13 27.07 0.56
C ASN A 150 20.95 27.46 -0.93
N ASP A 151 20.67 28.72 -1.26
CA ASP A 151 20.48 29.16 -2.65
C ASP A 151 21.64 28.81 -3.57
N GLY A 152 22.88 28.98 -3.09
CA GLY A 152 24.09 28.76 -3.89
C GLY A 152 24.42 27.30 -4.19
N LEU A 153 23.83 26.34 -3.45
CA LEU A 153 24.09 24.92 -3.64
C LEU A 153 22.86 24.15 -4.11
N ARG A 154 21.67 24.76 -4.06
CA ARG A 154 20.40 24.11 -4.44
C ARG A 154 20.38 23.73 -5.92
N VAL A 155 19.93 22.51 -6.20
CA VAL A 155 19.81 21.96 -7.55
C VAL A 155 18.35 21.81 -7.98
N ASN A 156 18.10 21.56 -9.27
CA ASN A 156 16.74 21.21 -9.73
C ASN A 156 16.51 19.70 -9.63
N GLY A 157 15.29 19.28 -9.42
CA GLY A 157 14.90 17.87 -9.45
C GLY A 157 15.29 17.19 -10.77
N ALA A 158 15.21 17.97 -11.86
CA ALA A 158 15.65 17.55 -13.18
C ALA A 158 17.15 17.24 -13.30
N ASP A 159 17.99 17.80 -12.46
CA ASP A 159 19.45 17.65 -12.52
C ASP A 159 19.97 16.48 -11.69
N LEU A 160 19.12 15.88 -10.85
CA LEU A 160 19.49 14.73 -10.03
C LEU A 160 19.76 13.50 -10.89
N ARG A 161 20.88 12.82 -10.61
CA ARG A 161 21.30 11.58 -11.29
C ARG A 161 21.31 10.36 -10.35
N VAL A 162 20.71 10.49 -9.19
CA VAL A 162 20.48 9.39 -8.25
C VAL A 162 19.22 8.60 -8.67
N LYS A 163 19.11 7.34 -8.25
CA LYS A 163 17.93 6.51 -8.52
C LYS A 163 16.81 6.76 -7.53
N VAL A 164 17.16 6.96 -6.27
CA VAL A 164 16.24 7.14 -5.14
C VAL A 164 16.63 8.36 -4.34
N VAL A 165 15.64 9.11 -3.85
CA VAL A 165 15.81 10.14 -2.82
C VAL A 165 15.03 9.73 -1.59
N GLY A 166 15.65 9.73 -0.42
CA GLY A 166 15.04 9.52 0.89
C GLY A 166 15.12 10.80 1.73
N GLU A 167 14.00 11.22 2.30
CA GLU A 167 13.90 12.44 3.10
C GLU A 167 13.68 12.13 4.57
N GLY A 168 14.76 11.80 5.28
CA GLY A 168 14.75 11.64 6.74
C GLY A 168 14.58 12.96 7.50
N GLY A 169 14.93 14.10 6.89
CA GLY A 169 14.67 15.44 7.39
C GLY A 169 13.48 16.11 6.69
N ASN A 170 12.93 17.15 7.32
CA ASN A 170 11.81 17.92 6.75
C ASN A 170 12.28 18.91 5.69
N LEU A 171 11.44 19.12 4.68
CA LEU A 171 11.59 20.16 3.65
C LEU A 171 12.90 20.08 2.85
N GLY A 172 13.45 18.89 2.65
CA GLY A 172 14.66 18.68 1.84
C GLY A 172 14.50 19.04 0.38
N CYS A 173 13.29 18.86 -0.13
CA CYS A 173 12.88 19.18 -1.48
C CYS A 173 11.60 20.02 -1.49
N THR A 174 11.42 20.87 -2.52
CA THR A 174 10.10 21.45 -2.78
C THR A 174 9.17 20.40 -3.37
N GLN A 175 7.85 20.53 -3.18
CA GLN A 175 6.90 19.57 -3.75
C GLN A 175 7.00 19.48 -5.28
N LYS A 176 7.18 20.60 -5.96
CA LYS A 176 7.40 20.62 -7.42
C LYS A 176 8.73 19.95 -7.81
N GLY A 177 9.79 20.11 -7.01
CA GLY A 177 11.07 19.44 -7.22
C GLY A 177 10.96 17.93 -7.12
N ARG A 178 10.19 17.43 -6.14
CA ARG A 178 9.85 16.00 -6.00
C ARG A 178 9.13 15.47 -7.23
N ILE A 179 8.09 16.19 -7.68
CA ILE A 179 7.30 15.82 -8.87
C ILE A 179 8.19 15.81 -10.12
N GLU A 180 9.05 16.81 -10.29
CA GLU A 180 9.96 16.91 -11.44
C GLU A 180 10.94 15.72 -11.49
N PHE A 181 11.54 15.36 -10.37
CA PHE A 181 12.43 14.20 -10.27
C PHE A 181 11.70 12.89 -10.55
N ALA A 182 10.48 12.73 -9.99
CA ALA A 182 9.67 11.52 -10.19
C ALA A 182 9.20 11.37 -11.65
N LEU A 183 8.85 12.47 -12.34
CA LEU A 183 8.49 12.44 -13.77
C LEU A 183 9.65 12.03 -14.68
N LYS A 184 10.89 12.18 -14.23
CA LYS A 184 12.09 11.69 -14.94
C LYS A 184 12.42 10.22 -14.63
N GLY A 185 11.62 9.54 -13.84
CA GLY A 185 11.80 8.14 -13.47
C GLY A 185 12.54 7.94 -12.14
N GLY A 186 12.91 9.01 -11.44
CA GLY A 186 13.43 8.94 -10.08
C GLY A 186 12.39 8.44 -9.09
N ARG A 187 12.83 7.78 -8.03
CA ARG A 187 11.93 7.25 -7.00
C ARG A 187 12.06 8.05 -5.70
N MET A 188 10.97 8.62 -5.25
CA MET A 188 10.86 9.30 -3.96
C MET A 188 9.40 9.41 -3.53
N CYS A 189 9.18 9.61 -2.24
CA CYS A 189 7.88 9.96 -1.69
C CYS A 189 7.81 11.47 -1.37
N THR A 190 7.37 11.80 -0.17
CA THR A 190 7.49 13.15 0.41
C THR A 190 8.14 13.02 1.78
N ASP A 191 8.66 14.12 2.32
CA ASP A 191 9.15 14.15 3.70
C ASP A 191 8.09 13.72 4.72
N ALA A 192 6.83 14.07 4.52
CA ALA A 192 5.71 13.63 5.38
C ALA A 192 5.54 12.10 5.43
N ILE A 193 5.94 11.39 4.37
CA ILE A 193 5.94 9.92 4.33
C ILE A 193 7.25 9.39 4.90
N ASP A 194 8.40 9.83 4.38
CA ASP A 194 9.70 9.30 4.75
C ASP A 194 10.06 9.61 6.22
N ASN A 195 9.67 10.80 6.70
CA ASN A 195 9.87 11.26 8.09
C ASN A 195 8.58 11.22 8.92
N SER A 196 7.69 10.26 8.70
CA SER A 196 6.46 10.13 9.49
C SER A 196 6.71 9.73 10.95
N ALA A 197 7.83 9.07 11.22
CA ALA A 197 8.15 8.49 12.53
C ALA A 197 8.19 9.53 13.66
N GLY A 198 8.71 10.73 13.41
CA GLY A 198 8.81 11.77 14.44
C GLY A 198 7.45 12.20 14.99
N VAL A 199 6.46 12.40 14.12
CA VAL A 199 5.10 12.78 14.51
C VAL A 199 4.35 11.59 15.12
N ASP A 200 4.48 10.40 14.53
CA ASP A 200 3.79 9.18 14.98
C ASP A 200 4.26 8.75 16.39
N CYS A 201 5.57 8.85 16.68
CA CYS A 201 6.09 8.67 18.05
C CYS A 201 5.44 9.65 19.04
N SER A 202 5.29 10.91 18.64
CA SER A 202 4.67 11.93 19.50
C SER A 202 3.19 11.65 19.74
N ASP A 203 2.47 11.15 18.72
CA ASP A 203 1.06 10.75 18.86
C ASP A 203 0.91 9.60 19.87
N HIS A 204 1.68 8.53 19.73
CA HIS A 204 1.72 7.43 20.69
C HIS A 204 2.10 7.91 22.10
N GLU A 205 3.13 8.76 22.23
CA GLU A 205 3.57 9.30 23.51
C GLU A 205 2.45 10.05 24.22
N VAL A 206 1.75 10.94 23.52
CA VAL A 206 0.65 11.74 24.10
C VAL A 206 -0.49 10.84 24.55
N ASN A 207 -0.94 9.91 23.72
CA ASN A 207 -2.05 9.03 24.06
C ASN A 207 -1.72 8.06 25.21
N ILE A 208 -0.49 7.52 25.25
CA ILE A 208 0.00 6.72 26.37
C ILE A 208 0.03 7.55 27.66
N LYS A 209 0.49 8.80 27.61
CA LYS A 209 0.51 9.69 28.78
C LYS A 209 -0.88 10.06 29.28
N ILE A 210 -1.86 10.24 28.39
CA ILE A 210 -3.27 10.47 28.77
C ILE A 210 -3.80 9.24 29.52
N LEU A 211 -3.60 8.02 28.97
CA LEU A 211 -4.02 6.79 29.63
C LEU A 211 -3.39 6.62 31.02
N LEU A 212 -2.06 6.68 31.09
CA LEU A 212 -1.33 6.51 32.34
C LEU A 212 -1.60 7.64 33.36
N GLY A 213 -1.89 8.85 32.86
CA GLY A 213 -2.33 9.97 33.69
C GLY A 213 -3.62 9.67 34.43
N SER A 214 -4.62 9.08 33.78
CA SER A 214 -5.88 8.68 34.41
C SER A 214 -5.67 7.56 35.44
N VAL A 215 -4.79 6.58 35.16
CA VAL A 215 -4.43 5.51 36.12
C VAL A 215 -3.73 6.07 37.38
N MET A 216 -2.84 7.05 37.19
CA MET A 216 -2.17 7.72 38.30
C MET A 216 -3.16 8.55 39.17
N GLN A 217 -4.11 9.24 38.52
CA GLN A 217 -5.15 10.01 39.24
C GLN A 217 -6.06 9.10 40.05
N ALA A 218 -6.32 7.88 39.59
CA ALA A 218 -7.06 6.86 40.33
C ALA A 218 -6.26 6.28 41.53
N GLY A 219 -4.95 6.56 41.62
CA GLY A 219 -4.08 6.05 42.67
C GLY A 219 -3.51 4.65 42.41
N ASP A 220 -3.75 4.10 41.21
CA ASP A 220 -3.37 2.74 40.85
C ASP A 220 -1.90 2.62 40.39
N MET A 221 -1.21 3.76 40.20
CA MET A 221 0.18 3.81 39.74
C MET A 221 0.94 5.01 40.33
N THR A 222 2.18 4.78 40.72
CA THR A 222 3.12 5.85 41.13
C THR A 222 3.89 6.40 39.94
N LEU A 223 4.46 7.60 40.08
CA LEU A 223 5.32 8.21 39.05
C LEU A 223 6.52 7.32 38.68
N LYS A 224 7.12 6.63 39.66
CA LYS A 224 8.25 5.72 39.44
C LYS A 224 7.84 4.55 38.57
N GLN A 225 6.74 3.88 38.91
CA GLN A 225 6.20 2.75 38.13
C GLN A 225 5.83 3.17 36.69
N ARG A 226 5.25 4.37 36.52
CA ARG A 226 4.98 4.91 35.18
C ARG A 226 6.26 5.06 34.36
N ASN A 227 7.31 5.63 34.93
CA ASN A 227 8.56 5.87 34.20
C ASN A 227 9.27 4.55 33.84
N GLU A 228 9.23 3.56 34.72
CA GLU A 228 9.73 2.21 34.44
C GLU A 228 8.95 1.55 33.30
N LEU A 229 7.62 1.65 33.31
CA LEU A 229 6.77 1.10 32.25
C LEU A 229 6.98 1.81 30.90
N LEU A 230 7.16 3.13 30.89
CA LEU A 230 7.48 3.88 29.67
C LEU A 230 8.81 3.43 29.05
N ALA A 231 9.83 3.19 29.88
CA ALA A 231 11.11 2.68 29.42
C ALA A 231 11.01 1.24 28.85
N GLU A 232 10.18 0.39 29.47
CA GLU A 232 9.91 -0.98 28.99
C GLU A 232 9.31 -1.02 27.59
N MET A 233 8.48 -0.03 27.23
CA MET A 233 7.71 -0.03 25.99
C MET A 233 8.41 0.67 24.81
N THR A 234 9.58 1.26 25.00
CA THR A 234 10.25 2.10 23.98
C THR A 234 10.40 1.38 22.64
N ASN A 235 10.88 0.15 22.64
CA ASN A 235 11.10 -0.63 21.42
C ASN A 235 9.77 -0.97 20.72
N GLU A 236 8.74 -1.33 21.50
CA GLU A 236 7.44 -1.69 20.92
C GLU A 236 6.73 -0.48 20.27
N VAL A 237 6.86 0.71 20.87
CA VAL A 237 6.40 1.96 20.22
C VAL A 237 7.16 2.20 18.93
N GLY A 238 8.48 1.97 18.92
CA GLY A 238 9.29 2.03 17.69
C GLY A 238 8.79 1.08 16.61
N ASP A 239 8.47 -0.16 16.96
CA ASP A 239 7.95 -1.17 16.03
C ASP A 239 6.58 -0.75 15.45
N LEU A 240 5.67 -0.20 16.26
CA LEU A 240 4.38 0.32 15.81
C LEU A 240 4.56 1.46 14.81
N VAL A 241 5.43 2.40 15.10
CA VAL A 241 5.74 3.55 14.24
C VAL A 241 6.38 3.11 12.93
N LEU A 242 7.35 2.20 12.95
CA LEU A 242 7.95 1.62 11.75
C LEU A 242 6.93 0.87 10.91
N ARG A 243 6.00 0.16 11.56
CA ARG A 243 4.89 -0.53 10.88
C ARG A 243 4.00 0.46 10.12
N ASN A 244 3.64 1.58 10.74
CA ASN A 244 2.83 2.62 10.12
C ASN A 244 3.54 3.24 8.90
N ASN A 245 4.84 3.50 9.00
CA ASN A 245 5.65 3.99 7.89
C ASN A 245 5.70 2.98 6.74
N TYR A 246 5.96 1.70 7.04
CA TYR A 246 5.98 0.61 6.06
C TYR A 246 4.66 0.53 5.28
N LEU A 247 3.52 0.58 5.95
CA LEU A 247 2.20 0.49 5.32
C LEU A 247 1.92 1.68 4.37
N GLN A 248 2.37 2.87 4.72
CA GLN A 248 2.22 4.06 3.87
C GLN A 248 3.08 3.97 2.60
N THR A 249 4.33 3.58 2.74
CA THR A 249 5.25 3.41 1.60
C THR A 249 4.80 2.27 0.70
N GLN A 250 4.27 1.16 1.26
CA GLN A 250 3.67 0.06 0.51
C GLN A 250 2.44 0.52 -0.29
N ALA A 251 1.55 1.34 0.30
CA ALA A 251 0.39 1.89 -0.39
C ALA A 251 0.80 2.72 -1.62
N LEU A 252 1.86 3.52 -1.51
CA LEU A 252 2.42 4.30 -2.61
C LEU A 252 3.07 3.41 -3.68
N ALA A 253 3.81 2.38 -3.28
CA ALA A 253 4.42 1.42 -4.20
C ALA A 253 3.36 0.67 -5.04
N ILE A 254 2.28 0.21 -4.39
CA ILE A 254 1.14 -0.42 -5.07
C ILE A 254 0.48 0.54 -6.07
N ASN A 255 0.30 1.81 -5.66
CA ASN A 255 -0.29 2.81 -6.56
C ASN A 255 0.58 3.09 -7.79
N ASN A 256 1.90 3.17 -7.62
CA ASN A 256 2.83 3.42 -8.72
C ASN A 256 2.77 2.35 -9.81
N ASN A 257 2.63 1.10 -9.43
CA ASN A 257 2.53 -0.02 -10.39
C ASN A 257 1.28 0.10 -11.28
N HIS A 258 0.22 0.75 -10.80
CA HIS A 258 -1.04 0.94 -11.50
C HIS A 258 -1.31 2.40 -11.90
N ALA A 259 -0.35 3.30 -11.77
CA ALA A 259 -0.52 4.75 -11.84
C ALA A 259 -1.25 5.19 -13.12
N ALA A 260 -0.83 4.72 -14.29
CA ALA A 260 -1.43 5.10 -15.57
C ALA A 260 -2.91 4.69 -15.67
N SER A 261 -3.25 3.47 -15.22
CA SER A 261 -4.63 2.96 -15.24
C SER A 261 -5.55 3.65 -14.24
N MET A 262 -4.99 4.25 -13.20
CA MET A 262 -5.71 4.97 -12.14
C MET A 262 -5.88 6.47 -12.40
N LEU A 263 -5.20 7.04 -13.41
CA LEU A 263 -5.17 8.49 -13.65
C LEU A 263 -6.58 9.10 -13.76
N ASN A 264 -7.48 8.48 -14.53
CA ASN A 264 -8.85 8.98 -14.69
C ASN A 264 -9.65 8.94 -13.37
N THR A 265 -9.41 7.93 -12.53
CA THR A 265 -10.06 7.81 -11.22
C THR A 265 -9.54 8.88 -10.26
N HIS A 266 -8.22 9.09 -10.22
CA HIS A 266 -7.61 10.15 -9.42
C HIS A 266 -8.08 11.54 -9.86
N ALA A 267 -8.18 11.80 -11.18
CA ALA A 267 -8.66 13.08 -11.70
C ALA A 267 -10.11 13.37 -11.25
N ARG A 268 -11.00 12.35 -11.29
CA ARG A 268 -12.37 12.51 -10.80
C ARG A 268 -12.42 12.74 -9.28
N MET A 269 -11.59 12.01 -8.53
CA MET A 269 -11.50 12.16 -7.07
C MET A 269 -11.03 13.57 -6.70
N ILE A 270 -9.95 14.07 -7.31
CA ILE A 270 -9.44 15.43 -7.11
C ILE A 270 -10.55 16.46 -7.38
N GLY A 271 -11.22 16.36 -8.54
CA GLY A 271 -12.30 17.29 -8.91
C GLY A 271 -13.52 17.23 -7.98
N GLN A 272 -13.80 16.06 -7.37
CA GLN A 272 -14.86 15.95 -6.37
C GLN A 272 -14.46 16.60 -5.05
N MET A 273 -13.23 16.37 -4.57
CA MET A 273 -12.72 16.97 -3.33
C MET A 273 -12.59 18.49 -3.43
N GLU A 274 -12.20 19.02 -4.61
CA GLU A 274 -12.21 20.47 -4.86
C GLU A 274 -13.62 21.06 -4.78
N LYS A 275 -14.61 20.41 -5.41
CA LYS A 275 -16.01 20.84 -5.35
C LYS A 275 -16.58 20.79 -3.94
N ALA A 276 -16.13 19.86 -3.12
CA ALA A 276 -16.51 19.76 -1.72
C ALA A 276 -15.78 20.77 -0.81
N GLY A 277 -14.76 21.47 -1.33
CA GLY A 277 -13.92 22.38 -0.55
C GLY A 277 -12.95 21.67 0.38
N GLU A 278 -12.72 20.38 0.16
CA GLU A 278 -11.84 19.53 0.97
C GLU A 278 -10.38 19.60 0.51
N LEU A 279 -10.13 19.99 -0.73
CA LEU A 279 -8.81 20.01 -1.35
C LEU A 279 -8.63 21.30 -2.17
N ASN A 280 -7.45 21.90 -2.09
CA ASN A 280 -7.00 22.96 -2.99
C ASN A 280 -5.89 22.41 -3.90
N ARG A 281 -6.23 22.07 -5.15
CA ARG A 281 -5.33 21.45 -6.13
C ARG A 281 -4.10 22.31 -6.42
N GLU A 282 -4.24 23.63 -6.50
CA GLU A 282 -3.15 24.55 -6.79
C GLU A 282 -2.16 24.64 -5.63
N LEU A 283 -2.68 24.71 -4.38
CA LEU A 283 -1.87 24.77 -3.18
C LEU A 283 -1.04 23.48 -2.99
N GLU A 284 -1.62 22.34 -3.34
CA GLU A 284 -0.99 21.01 -3.22
C GLU A 284 -0.16 20.63 -4.47
N TYR A 285 -0.06 21.50 -5.44
CA TYR A 285 0.67 21.28 -6.70
C TYR A 285 0.21 20.03 -7.46
N LEU A 286 -1.05 19.63 -7.32
CA LEU A 286 -1.64 18.54 -8.10
C LEU A 286 -1.90 18.98 -9.55
N PRO A 287 -1.81 18.07 -10.54
CA PRO A 287 -1.92 18.43 -11.94
C PRO A 287 -3.31 18.98 -12.29
N ASN A 288 -3.35 20.06 -13.07
CA ASN A 288 -4.59 20.60 -13.63
C ASN A 288 -5.13 19.70 -14.76
N ASP A 289 -6.31 20.02 -15.29
CA ASP A 289 -6.99 19.18 -16.29
C ASP A 289 -6.21 19.09 -17.62
N GLN A 290 -5.46 20.14 -18.01
CA GLN A 290 -4.57 20.09 -19.16
C GLN A 290 -3.43 19.08 -18.92
N GLN A 291 -2.74 19.19 -17.79
CA GLN A 291 -1.67 18.28 -17.41
C GLN A 291 -2.15 16.82 -17.28
N ILE A 292 -3.36 16.62 -16.75
CA ILE A 292 -4.01 15.28 -16.75
C ILE A 292 -4.21 14.78 -18.17
N GLY A 293 -4.64 15.64 -19.10
CA GLY A 293 -4.78 15.31 -20.52
C GLY A 293 -3.46 14.89 -21.17
N GLU A 294 -2.39 15.66 -20.91
CA GLU A 294 -1.03 15.38 -21.40
C GLU A 294 -0.50 14.04 -20.85
N ARG A 295 -0.66 13.78 -19.55
CA ARG A 295 -0.26 12.49 -18.92
C ARG A 295 -1.03 11.31 -19.49
N ARG A 296 -2.32 11.48 -19.79
CA ARG A 296 -3.14 10.42 -20.42
C ARG A 296 -2.59 10.05 -21.79
N LEU A 297 -2.26 11.05 -22.62
CA LEU A 297 -1.64 10.81 -23.94
C LEU A 297 -0.29 10.11 -23.80
N ALA A 298 0.51 10.49 -22.82
CA ALA A 298 1.81 9.90 -22.53
C ALA A 298 1.72 8.53 -21.77
N ARG A 299 0.51 8.04 -21.43
CA ARG A 299 0.29 6.83 -20.62
C ARG A 299 0.98 6.89 -19.25
N LEU A 300 1.05 8.08 -18.67
CA LEU A 300 1.57 8.32 -17.31
C LEU A 300 0.41 8.45 -16.32
N GLY A 301 0.71 8.19 -15.05
CA GLY A 301 -0.19 8.43 -13.92
C GLY A 301 0.21 9.63 -13.08
N LEU A 302 -0.33 9.70 -11.85
CA LEU A 302 0.22 10.57 -10.82
C LEU A 302 1.55 9.99 -10.32
N THR A 303 2.46 10.87 -9.95
CA THR A 303 3.73 10.50 -9.31
C THR A 303 3.53 10.14 -7.83
N SER A 304 4.49 9.42 -7.21
CA SER A 304 4.42 9.11 -5.77
C SER A 304 4.23 10.34 -4.89
N PRO A 305 4.94 11.46 -5.09
CA PRO A 305 4.71 12.68 -4.30
C PRO A 305 3.28 13.23 -4.42
N GLU A 306 2.67 13.15 -5.59
CA GLU A 306 1.28 13.58 -5.78
C GLU A 306 0.27 12.61 -5.15
N VAL A 307 0.54 11.30 -5.24
CA VAL A 307 -0.30 10.29 -4.56
C VAL A 307 -0.15 10.36 -3.05
N ALA A 308 1.03 10.71 -2.52
CA ALA A 308 1.23 10.93 -1.08
C ALA A 308 0.30 12.02 -0.53
N VAL A 309 0.10 13.10 -1.29
CA VAL A 309 -0.91 14.14 -0.96
C VAL A 309 -2.31 13.53 -0.92
N LEU A 310 -2.71 12.79 -1.97
CA LEU A 310 -4.04 12.15 -2.00
C LEU A 310 -4.20 11.09 -0.89
N LEU A 311 -3.11 10.41 -0.49
CA LEU A 311 -3.12 9.47 0.62
C LEU A 311 -3.50 10.18 1.93
N ALA A 312 -2.88 11.33 2.20
CA ALA A 312 -3.18 12.15 3.37
C ALA A 312 -4.63 12.67 3.36
N TYR A 313 -5.06 13.25 2.25
CA TYR A 313 -6.43 13.77 2.12
C TYR A 313 -7.49 12.68 2.23
N SER A 314 -7.24 11.49 1.66
CA SER A 314 -8.15 10.35 1.79
C SER A 314 -8.31 9.89 3.25
N LYS A 315 -7.22 9.91 4.02
CA LYS A 315 -7.25 9.59 5.46
C LYS A 315 -8.01 10.65 6.24
N ILE A 316 -7.71 11.93 6.03
CA ILE A 316 -8.33 13.06 6.73
C ILE A 316 -9.85 13.08 6.48
N THR A 317 -10.28 12.97 5.22
CA THR A 317 -11.71 13.02 4.89
C THR A 317 -12.47 11.82 5.44
N LEU A 318 -11.86 10.63 5.39
CA LEU A 318 -12.46 9.42 5.97
C LEU A 318 -12.53 9.50 7.50
N ASP A 319 -11.44 9.89 8.16
CA ASP A 319 -11.40 10.08 9.61
C ASP A 319 -12.51 11.04 10.09
N GLN A 320 -12.61 12.20 9.46
CA GLN A 320 -13.66 13.18 9.77
C GLN A 320 -15.07 12.64 9.56
N ALA A 321 -15.29 11.83 8.53
CA ALA A 321 -16.59 11.21 8.28
C ALA A 321 -16.92 10.15 9.34
N LEU A 322 -15.94 9.33 9.74
CA LEU A 322 -16.10 8.33 10.80
C LEU A 322 -16.36 8.98 12.16
N LEU A 323 -15.66 10.07 12.50
CA LEU A 323 -15.87 10.82 13.73
C LEU A 323 -17.29 11.42 13.85
N LYS A 324 -17.90 11.79 12.72
CA LYS A 324 -19.29 12.29 12.70
C LYS A 324 -20.33 11.18 12.79
N SER A 325 -19.94 9.93 12.69
CA SER A 325 -20.82 8.76 12.73
C SER A 325 -20.88 8.14 14.13
N ASP A 326 -21.72 7.13 14.29
CA ASP A 326 -21.82 6.29 15.48
C ASP A 326 -20.76 5.17 15.57
N LEU A 327 -19.98 4.94 14.49
CA LEU A 327 -19.04 3.83 14.39
C LEU A 327 -17.99 3.81 15.52
N PRO A 328 -17.36 4.94 15.93
CA PRO A 328 -16.36 4.91 17.00
C PRO A 328 -16.93 4.58 18.40
N ASP A 329 -18.25 4.61 18.55
CA ASP A 329 -18.93 4.23 19.80
C ASP A 329 -19.35 2.76 19.80
N ASP A 330 -19.30 2.10 18.66
CA ASP A 330 -19.67 0.71 18.50
C ASP A 330 -18.62 -0.22 19.14
N ALA A 331 -19.08 -1.09 20.04
CA ALA A 331 -18.21 -2.02 20.77
C ALA A 331 -17.42 -2.98 19.88
N ASP A 332 -17.93 -3.25 18.68
CA ASP A 332 -17.28 -4.13 17.70
C ASP A 332 -15.93 -3.57 17.21
N PHE A 333 -15.68 -2.25 17.38
CA PHE A 333 -14.41 -1.59 17.01
C PHE A 333 -13.46 -1.34 18.18
N LEU A 334 -13.83 -1.71 19.41
CA LEU A 334 -12.91 -1.60 20.57
C LEU A 334 -11.55 -2.32 20.36
N PRO A 335 -11.46 -3.46 19.65
CA PRO A 335 -10.16 -4.06 19.36
C PRO A 335 -9.18 -3.13 18.66
N ILE A 336 -9.66 -2.16 17.84
CA ILE A 336 -8.81 -1.16 17.18
C ILE A 336 -8.15 -0.26 18.23
N LEU A 337 -8.92 0.22 19.21
CA LEU A 337 -8.40 1.04 20.30
C LEU A 337 -7.36 0.28 21.13
N VAL A 338 -7.66 -0.96 21.49
CA VAL A 338 -6.75 -1.78 22.33
C VAL A 338 -5.44 -2.03 21.59
N ASN A 339 -5.50 -2.39 20.29
CA ASN A 339 -4.32 -2.70 19.48
C ASN A 339 -3.45 -1.47 19.13
N TYR A 340 -3.96 -0.26 19.31
CA TYR A 340 -3.18 0.97 19.16
C TYR A 340 -2.11 1.09 20.25
N PHE A 341 -2.37 0.59 21.47
CA PHE A 341 -1.44 0.67 22.59
C PHE A 341 -0.46 -0.51 22.62
N PRO A 342 0.78 -0.33 23.15
CA PRO A 342 1.71 -1.42 23.40
C PRO A 342 1.14 -2.53 24.28
N LYS A 343 1.59 -3.77 24.06
CA LYS A 343 1.10 -4.97 24.77
C LYS A 343 1.12 -4.87 26.31
N PRO A 344 2.16 -4.30 26.97
CA PRO A 344 2.14 -4.14 28.42
C PRO A 344 0.95 -3.31 28.92
N LEU A 345 0.51 -2.32 28.14
CA LEU A 345 -0.69 -1.53 28.45
C LEU A 345 -1.96 -2.31 28.21
N GLN A 346 -2.05 -3.03 27.08
CA GLN A 346 -3.21 -3.86 26.76
C GLN A 346 -3.52 -4.87 27.86
N GLN A 347 -2.48 -5.51 28.40
CA GLN A 347 -2.59 -6.51 29.44
C GLN A 347 -3.01 -5.94 30.80
N ARG A 348 -2.57 -4.73 31.12
CA ARG A 348 -2.75 -4.12 32.46
C ARG A 348 -3.94 -3.17 32.55
N PHE A 349 -4.26 -2.45 31.45
CA PHE A 349 -5.19 -1.31 31.49
C PHE A 349 -6.27 -1.36 30.40
N GLY A 350 -6.67 -2.56 29.96
CA GLY A 350 -7.68 -2.73 28.93
C GLY A 350 -9.02 -2.07 29.24
N GLU A 351 -9.45 -2.06 30.53
CA GLU A 351 -10.68 -1.38 30.93
C GLU A 351 -10.52 0.14 30.94
N GLN A 352 -9.37 0.65 31.38
CA GLN A 352 -9.08 2.08 31.38
C GLN A 352 -8.97 2.65 29.95
N MET A 353 -8.50 1.83 28.98
CA MET A 353 -8.49 2.22 27.57
C MET A 353 -9.89 2.52 27.04
N LYS A 354 -10.93 1.77 27.44
CA LYS A 354 -12.33 2.01 27.05
C LYS A 354 -12.84 3.37 27.49
N ALA A 355 -12.24 3.95 28.54
CA ALA A 355 -12.54 5.27 29.07
C ALA A 355 -11.56 6.35 28.59
N HIS A 356 -10.68 6.07 27.62
CA HIS A 356 -9.71 7.03 27.10
C HIS A 356 -10.41 8.25 26.50
N HIS A 357 -9.93 9.45 26.82
CA HIS A 357 -10.57 10.71 26.40
C HIS A 357 -10.64 10.86 24.87
N LEU A 358 -9.65 10.34 24.15
CA LEU A 358 -9.57 10.36 22.68
C LEU A 358 -9.93 9.01 22.05
N LYS A 359 -10.76 8.20 22.72
CA LYS A 359 -11.16 6.88 22.23
C LYS A 359 -11.74 6.94 20.80
N ARG A 360 -12.64 7.88 20.57
CA ARG A 360 -13.32 8.04 19.26
C ARG A 360 -12.33 8.41 18.16
N GLU A 361 -11.44 9.35 18.48
CA GLU A 361 -10.41 9.85 17.57
C GLU A 361 -9.43 8.74 17.21
N ILE A 362 -8.97 7.96 18.18
CA ILE A 362 -8.06 6.84 17.95
C ILE A 362 -8.72 5.78 17.06
N ILE A 363 -9.96 5.37 17.34
CA ILE A 363 -10.67 4.36 16.54
C ILE A 363 -10.87 4.85 15.10
N ALA A 364 -11.37 6.08 14.92
CA ALA A 364 -11.60 6.64 13.58
C ALA A 364 -10.31 6.76 12.78
N ASN A 365 -9.25 7.31 13.39
CA ASN A 365 -7.95 7.50 12.76
C ASN A 365 -7.30 6.17 12.38
N GLN A 366 -7.25 5.21 13.29
CA GLN A 366 -6.64 3.89 13.03
C GLN A 366 -7.41 3.13 11.94
N LEU A 367 -8.73 3.18 11.94
CA LEU A 367 -9.55 2.54 10.91
C LEU A 367 -9.36 3.23 9.55
N ALA A 368 -9.33 4.57 9.51
CA ALA A 368 -9.05 5.32 8.29
C ALA A 368 -7.65 5.00 7.73
N ASN A 369 -6.64 4.96 8.59
CA ASN A 369 -5.28 4.56 8.22
C ASN A 369 -5.23 3.13 7.65
N LEU A 370 -5.84 2.16 8.33
CA LEU A 370 -5.90 0.78 7.87
C LEU A 370 -6.57 0.67 6.49
N MET A 371 -7.75 1.27 6.35
CA MET A 371 -8.50 1.25 5.10
C MET A 371 -7.72 1.87 3.95
N VAL A 372 -7.17 3.06 4.14
CA VAL A 372 -6.48 3.78 3.06
C VAL A 372 -5.13 3.14 2.73
N ASN A 373 -4.36 2.68 3.72
CA ASN A 373 -3.10 2.00 3.48
C ASN A 373 -3.30 0.66 2.76
N ARG A 374 -4.28 -0.16 3.15
CA ARG A 374 -4.54 -1.47 2.54
C ARG A 374 -5.31 -1.39 1.22
N MET A 375 -6.31 -0.50 1.14
CA MET A 375 -7.22 -0.44 -0.01
C MET A 375 -6.89 0.67 -1.01
N GLY A 376 -5.98 1.59 -0.64
CA GLY A 376 -5.53 2.72 -1.45
C GLY A 376 -6.48 3.91 -1.43
N THR A 377 -5.99 5.03 -1.95
CA THR A 377 -6.61 6.36 -1.91
C THR A 377 -8.04 6.41 -2.47
N THR A 378 -8.33 5.64 -3.50
CA THR A 378 -9.58 5.72 -4.26
C THR A 378 -10.66 4.73 -3.82
N PHE A 379 -10.40 3.91 -2.81
CA PHE A 379 -11.32 2.82 -2.45
C PHE A 379 -12.71 3.34 -2.02
N VAL A 380 -12.76 4.20 -1.02
CA VAL A 380 -14.01 4.78 -0.52
C VAL A 380 -14.68 5.63 -1.61
N PHE A 381 -13.90 6.45 -2.33
CA PHE A 381 -14.38 7.25 -3.44
C PHE A 381 -15.10 6.41 -4.50
N ARG A 382 -14.51 5.29 -4.95
CA ARG A 382 -15.11 4.41 -5.96
C ARG A 382 -16.41 3.77 -5.48
N LEU A 383 -16.48 3.32 -4.23
CA LEU A 383 -17.70 2.75 -3.67
C LEU A 383 -18.82 3.81 -3.56
N LYS A 384 -18.48 5.05 -3.22
CA LYS A 384 -19.44 6.18 -3.21
C LYS A 384 -19.87 6.61 -4.61
N GLU A 385 -19.01 6.48 -5.62
CA GLU A 385 -19.41 6.69 -7.03
C GLU A 385 -20.44 5.64 -7.49
N GLU A 386 -20.33 4.40 -7.00
CA GLU A 386 -21.25 3.30 -7.34
C GLU A 386 -22.61 3.47 -6.65
N SER A 387 -22.62 3.92 -5.40
CA SER A 387 -23.83 4.11 -4.61
C SER A 387 -23.61 5.18 -3.53
N PRO A 388 -24.62 6.04 -3.23
CA PRO A 388 -24.53 7.06 -2.19
C PRO A 388 -24.54 6.40 -0.80
N LEU A 389 -23.41 5.84 -0.40
CA LEU A 389 -23.23 5.13 0.86
C LEU A 389 -22.55 6.03 1.90
N PRO A 390 -22.98 6.00 3.18
CA PRO A 390 -22.21 6.57 4.28
C PRO A 390 -20.84 5.87 4.40
N GLU A 391 -19.81 6.64 4.70
CA GLU A 391 -18.46 6.12 4.91
C GLU A 391 -18.41 5.08 6.04
N ALA A 392 -19.21 5.26 7.09
CA ALA A 392 -19.32 4.32 8.19
C ALA A 392 -19.83 2.94 7.74
N ASP A 393 -20.79 2.87 6.82
CA ASP A 393 -21.28 1.59 6.27
C ASP A 393 -20.18 0.91 5.46
N ILE A 394 -19.44 1.69 4.67
CA ILE A 394 -18.28 1.17 3.90
C ILE A 394 -17.21 0.64 4.86
N ALA A 395 -16.94 1.35 5.95
CA ALA A 395 -15.95 0.96 6.95
C ALA A 395 -16.36 -0.32 7.69
N ARG A 396 -17.63 -0.45 8.10
CA ARG A 396 -18.17 -1.67 8.68
C ARG A 396 -18.07 -2.86 7.73
N ALA A 397 -18.45 -2.66 6.47
CA ALA A 397 -18.38 -3.72 5.47
C ALA A 397 -16.92 -4.11 5.15
N PHE A 398 -15.99 -3.15 5.08
CA PHE A 398 -14.56 -3.42 4.95
C PHE A 398 -14.02 -4.23 6.14
N TRP A 399 -14.42 -3.86 7.36
CA TRP A 399 -13.99 -4.58 8.57
C TRP A 399 -14.44 -6.04 8.54
N VAL A 400 -15.72 -6.30 8.21
CA VAL A 400 -16.22 -7.67 7.98
C VAL A 400 -15.40 -8.37 6.90
N ALA A 401 -15.22 -7.75 5.74
CA ALA A 401 -14.53 -8.33 4.61
C ALA A 401 -13.08 -8.73 4.95
N SER A 402 -12.37 -7.88 5.69
CA SER A 402 -10.99 -8.14 6.08
C SER A 402 -10.86 -9.28 7.10
N ARG A 403 -11.86 -9.49 7.95
CA ARG A 403 -11.86 -10.53 8.98
C ARG A 403 -12.37 -11.89 8.47
N VAL A 404 -13.36 -11.87 7.59
CA VAL A 404 -13.94 -13.11 7.05
C VAL A 404 -12.92 -13.98 6.35
N PHE A 405 -12.01 -13.41 5.57
CA PHE A 405 -10.95 -14.14 4.86
C PHE A 405 -9.58 -14.02 5.50
N ASP A 406 -9.50 -13.50 6.72
CA ASP A 406 -8.23 -13.20 7.41
C ASP A 406 -7.20 -12.52 6.48
N ALA A 407 -7.67 -11.44 5.85
CA ALA A 407 -6.85 -10.71 4.88
C ALA A 407 -5.55 -10.17 5.49
N GLU A 408 -5.54 -9.86 6.79
CA GLU A 408 -4.32 -9.42 7.48
C GLU A 408 -3.25 -10.51 7.49
N SER A 409 -3.63 -11.78 7.75
CA SER A 409 -2.71 -12.90 7.66
C SER A 409 -2.15 -13.07 6.24
N LEU A 410 -3.00 -12.95 5.20
CA LEU A 410 -2.55 -13.03 3.81
C LEU A 410 -1.57 -11.90 3.46
N TRP A 411 -1.86 -10.65 3.87
CA TRP A 411 -0.95 -9.53 3.66
C TRP A 411 0.37 -9.75 4.40
N ASN A 412 0.35 -10.18 5.67
CA ASN A 412 1.57 -10.42 6.44
C ASN A 412 2.42 -11.56 5.83
N GLN A 413 1.80 -12.61 5.29
CA GLN A 413 2.52 -13.67 4.60
C GLN A 413 3.20 -13.17 3.31
N ILE A 414 2.56 -12.26 2.56
CA ILE A 414 3.14 -11.65 1.37
C ILE A 414 4.27 -10.68 1.78
N GLU A 415 4.10 -9.89 2.83
CA GLU A 415 5.13 -8.98 3.36
C GLU A 415 6.37 -9.74 3.86
N ALA A 416 6.19 -10.94 4.42
CA ALA A 416 7.30 -11.80 4.81
C ALA A 416 8.17 -12.29 3.62
N LEU A 417 7.73 -12.00 2.38
CA LEU A 417 8.49 -12.26 1.15
C LEU A 417 9.36 -11.06 0.72
N ASP A 418 9.42 -9.98 1.50
CA ASP A 418 10.31 -8.85 1.25
C ASP A 418 11.74 -9.35 1.02
N ASN A 419 12.37 -8.88 -0.06
CA ASN A 419 13.70 -9.28 -0.52
C ASN A 419 13.87 -10.79 -0.87
N LYS A 420 12.80 -11.59 -0.87
CA LYS A 420 12.81 -13.02 -1.24
C LYS A 420 12.22 -13.27 -2.62
N VAL A 421 11.29 -12.41 -3.06
CA VAL A 421 10.66 -12.49 -4.37
C VAL A 421 10.76 -11.13 -5.08
N PRO A 422 10.61 -11.07 -6.42
CA PRO A 422 10.58 -9.79 -7.14
C PRO A 422 9.50 -8.84 -6.59
N ALA A 423 9.84 -7.58 -6.37
CA ALA A 423 8.95 -6.57 -5.80
C ALA A 423 7.67 -6.38 -6.61
N ASP A 424 7.75 -6.42 -7.95
CA ASP A 424 6.57 -6.30 -8.82
C ASP A 424 5.59 -7.46 -8.62
N LEU A 425 6.10 -8.68 -8.42
CA LEU A 425 5.27 -9.84 -8.10
C LEU A 425 4.61 -9.66 -6.72
N GLN A 426 5.36 -9.20 -5.73
CA GLN A 426 4.82 -8.96 -4.39
C GLN A 426 3.69 -7.91 -4.43
N VAL A 427 3.86 -6.82 -5.18
CA VAL A 427 2.81 -5.81 -5.40
C VAL A 427 1.58 -6.42 -6.08
N GLU A 428 1.76 -7.27 -7.10
CA GLU A 428 0.66 -7.98 -7.75
C GLU A 428 -0.15 -8.84 -6.74
N LEU A 429 0.54 -9.56 -5.87
CA LEU A 429 -0.09 -10.39 -4.84
C LEU A 429 -0.84 -9.54 -3.79
N MET A 430 -0.27 -8.41 -3.37
CA MET A 430 -0.95 -7.44 -2.51
C MET A 430 -2.25 -6.93 -3.16
N VAL A 431 -2.23 -6.64 -4.45
CA VAL A 431 -3.41 -6.22 -5.22
C VAL A 431 -4.45 -7.33 -5.32
N ALA A 432 -4.04 -8.59 -5.41
CA ALA A 432 -4.97 -9.73 -5.41
C ALA A 432 -5.77 -9.82 -4.11
N VAL A 433 -5.10 -9.72 -2.95
CA VAL A 433 -5.79 -9.69 -1.63
C VAL A 433 -6.67 -8.44 -1.50
N ARG A 434 -6.18 -7.27 -1.90
CA ARG A 434 -6.98 -6.03 -1.95
C ARG A 434 -8.24 -6.19 -2.80
N THR A 435 -8.13 -6.85 -3.95
CA THR A 435 -9.25 -7.09 -4.86
C THR A 435 -10.28 -8.02 -4.21
N LEU A 436 -9.84 -9.07 -3.50
CA LEU A 436 -10.72 -9.93 -2.72
C LEU A 436 -11.50 -9.11 -1.69
N VAL A 437 -10.81 -8.36 -0.83
CA VAL A 437 -11.44 -7.53 0.22
C VAL A 437 -12.42 -6.52 -0.38
N GLU A 438 -12.07 -5.85 -1.47
CA GLU A 438 -12.95 -4.89 -2.15
C GLU A 438 -14.22 -5.55 -2.68
N ARG A 439 -14.13 -6.74 -3.26
CA ARG A 439 -15.28 -7.50 -3.78
C ARG A 439 -16.18 -8.01 -2.65
N VAL A 440 -15.56 -8.49 -1.57
CA VAL A 440 -16.30 -8.92 -0.36
C VAL A 440 -16.99 -7.73 0.31
N THR A 441 -16.33 -6.57 0.40
CA THR A 441 -16.96 -5.34 0.90
C THR A 441 -18.22 -4.99 0.10
N ARG A 442 -18.15 -5.06 -1.24
CA ARG A 442 -19.35 -4.85 -2.09
C ARG A 442 -20.42 -5.91 -1.85
N TRP A 443 -20.02 -7.16 -1.66
CA TRP A 443 -20.94 -8.25 -1.38
C TRP A 443 -21.70 -8.01 -0.06
N VAL A 444 -21.00 -7.61 1.01
CA VAL A 444 -21.60 -7.26 2.32
C VAL A 444 -22.57 -6.08 2.16
N LEU A 445 -22.13 -4.99 1.51
CA LEU A 445 -22.96 -3.79 1.30
C LEU A 445 -24.23 -4.06 0.50
N ARG A 446 -24.28 -5.10 -0.34
CA ARG A 446 -25.44 -5.44 -1.14
C ARG A 446 -26.38 -6.41 -0.46
N ASN A 447 -25.86 -7.37 0.28
CA ASN A 447 -26.66 -8.46 0.84
C ASN A 447 -27.04 -8.22 2.31
N HIS A 448 -26.29 -7.39 3.03
CA HIS A 448 -26.43 -7.18 4.48
C HIS A 448 -26.50 -5.70 4.86
N ARG A 449 -27.21 -4.89 4.09
CA ARG A 449 -27.39 -3.46 4.40
C ARG A 449 -28.79 -3.17 5.00
N PRO A 450 -28.87 -2.28 6.04
CA PRO A 450 -27.77 -1.64 6.74
C PRO A 450 -26.86 -2.67 7.42
N VAL A 451 -25.55 -2.40 7.48
CA VAL A 451 -24.61 -3.28 8.16
C VAL A 451 -24.88 -3.17 9.66
N GLY A 452 -25.54 -4.21 10.20
CA GLY A 452 -25.86 -4.33 11.63
C GLY A 452 -24.62 -4.67 12.47
N SER A 453 -24.77 -5.58 13.44
CA SER A 453 -23.61 -6.04 14.21
C SER A 453 -22.55 -6.65 13.30
N VAL A 454 -21.38 -6.04 13.33
CA VAL A 454 -20.22 -6.45 12.53
C VAL A 454 -19.72 -7.81 13.00
N ASN A 455 -19.66 -8.01 14.33
CA ASN A 455 -19.23 -9.29 14.91
C ASN A 455 -20.19 -10.43 14.54
N ALA A 456 -21.50 -10.19 14.51
CA ALA A 456 -22.46 -11.23 14.09
C ALA A 456 -22.21 -11.70 12.64
N LEU A 457 -21.84 -10.80 11.73
CA LEU A 457 -21.47 -11.18 10.36
C LEU A 457 -20.12 -11.91 10.32
N ILE A 458 -19.12 -11.45 11.11
CA ILE A 458 -17.83 -12.11 11.20
C ILE A 458 -18.01 -13.53 11.75
N ASP A 459 -18.73 -13.71 12.86
CA ASP A 459 -18.98 -15.02 13.48
C ASP A 459 -19.71 -15.99 12.52
N ARG A 460 -20.63 -15.46 11.72
CA ARG A 460 -21.37 -16.24 10.73
C ARG A 460 -20.48 -16.74 9.59
N PHE A 461 -19.61 -15.91 9.07
CA PHE A 461 -18.90 -16.19 7.82
C PHE A 461 -17.43 -16.57 7.98
N ALA A 462 -16.71 -16.11 9.03
CA ALA A 462 -15.26 -16.23 9.07
C ALA A 462 -14.77 -17.69 9.12
N ALA A 463 -15.24 -18.46 10.10
CA ALA A 463 -14.77 -19.84 10.25
C ALA A 463 -15.04 -20.70 9.00
N PRO A 464 -16.28 -20.72 8.42
CA PRO A 464 -16.53 -21.50 7.22
C PRO A 464 -15.82 -20.95 5.97
N ALA A 465 -15.69 -19.62 5.83
CA ALA A 465 -14.97 -19.03 4.67
C ALA A 465 -13.48 -19.34 4.69
N GLN A 466 -12.84 -19.28 5.86
CA GLN A 466 -11.42 -19.62 6.02
C GLN A 466 -11.16 -21.11 5.78
N ALA A 467 -12.05 -21.97 6.26
CA ALA A 467 -11.96 -23.41 5.99
C ALA A 467 -12.08 -23.70 4.49
N LEU A 468 -13.09 -23.15 3.81
CA LEU A 468 -13.24 -23.29 2.36
C LEU A 468 -12.09 -22.65 1.56
N LEU A 469 -11.53 -21.53 2.03
CA LEU A 469 -10.37 -20.90 1.41
C LEU A 469 -9.14 -21.82 1.43
N ALA A 470 -8.92 -22.50 2.55
CA ALA A 470 -7.83 -23.48 2.67
C ALA A 470 -8.05 -24.71 1.76
N GLU A 471 -9.31 -25.08 1.51
CA GLU A 471 -9.70 -26.18 0.63
C GLU A 471 -9.77 -25.80 -0.86
N LEU A 472 -9.69 -24.48 -1.22
CA LEU A 472 -9.78 -24.04 -2.61
C LEU A 472 -8.84 -24.77 -3.58
N PRO A 473 -7.58 -25.10 -3.23
CA PRO A 473 -6.72 -25.87 -4.12
C PRO A 473 -7.24 -27.26 -4.48
N GLN A 474 -8.06 -27.86 -3.63
CA GLN A 474 -8.70 -29.16 -3.87
C GLN A 474 -10.03 -29.00 -4.63
N LEU A 475 -10.82 -27.96 -4.31
CA LEU A 475 -12.11 -27.66 -4.93
C LEU A 475 -11.95 -27.11 -6.37
N ILE A 476 -10.90 -26.35 -6.63
CA ILE A 476 -10.63 -25.72 -7.91
C ILE A 476 -9.32 -26.25 -8.47
N LYS A 477 -9.43 -27.25 -9.33
CA LYS A 477 -8.27 -27.82 -10.01
C LYS A 477 -7.75 -26.83 -11.04
N SER A 478 -6.44 -26.62 -11.08
CA SER A 478 -5.80 -25.66 -11.99
C SER A 478 -6.04 -26.01 -13.47
N GLU A 479 -6.11 -27.30 -13.81
CA GLU A 479 -6.39 -27.80 -15.15
C GLU A 479 -7.74 -27.32 -15.74
N ASP A 480 -8.73 -27.10 -14.86
CA ASP A 480 -10.07 -26.58 -15.24
C ASP A 480 -10.10 -25.07 -15.44
N TYR A 481 -9.07 -24.35 -14.97
CA TYR A 481 -9.00 -22.89 -14.97
C TYR A 481 -7.65 -22.41 -15.50
N PRO A 482 -7.49 -22.22 -16.83
CA PRO A 482 -6.19 -21.88 -17.43
C PRO A 482 -5.51 -20.65 -16.81
N GLY A 483 -6.26 -19.65 -16.34
CA GLY A 483 -5.71 -18.49 -15.65
C GLY A 483 -5.13 -18.82 -14.28
N VAL A 484 -5.76 -19.75 -13.55
CA VAL A 484 -5.25 -20.26 -12.28
C VAL A 484 -3.99 -21.08 -12.50
N ALA A 485 -4.01 -21.98 -13.52
CA ALA A 485 -2.87 -22.80 -13.87
C ALA A 485 -1.63 -21.96 -14.18
N ALA A 486 -1.78 -20.96 -15.06
CA ALA A 486 -0.66 -20.10 -15.45
C ALA A 486 -0.12 -19.27 -14.26
N LEU A 487 -0.99 -18.76 -13.38
CA LEU A 487 -0.55 -18.03 -12.21
C LEU A 487 0.11 -18.96 -11.19
N GLU A 488 -0.47 -20.13 -10.93
CA GLU A 488 0.09 -21.13 -10.01
C GLU A 488 1.48 -21.60 -10.45
N GLU A 489 1.65 -21.94 -11.74
CA GLU A 489 2.94 -22.32 -12.33
C GLU A 489 3.98 -21.22 -12.15
N ARG A 490 3.62 -19.97 -12.44
CA ARG A 490 4.51 -18.82 -12.26
C ARG A 490 4.92 -18.64 -10.79
N LEU A 491 3.97 -18.74 -9.86
CA LEU A 491 4.25 -18.59 -8.43
C LEU A 491 5.12 -19.70 -7.89
N LEU A 492 4.83 -20.96 -8.24
CA LEU A 492 5.62 -22.12 -7.84
C LEU A 492 7.02 -22.12 -8.44
N GLY A 493 7.19 -21.55 -9.64
CA GLY A 493 8.49 -21.35 -10.28
C GLY A 493 9.31 -20.19 -9.71
N THR A 494 8.74 -19.39 -8.81
CA THR A 494 9.43 -18.24 -8.21
C THR A 494 10.21 -18.70 -6.97
N ALA A 495 11.54 -18.47 -6.97
CA ALA A 495 12.38 -18.77 -5.81
C ALA A 495 11.89 -17.97 -4.58
N GLY A 496 11.85 -18.64 -3.42
CA GLY A 496 11.41 -18.01 -2.17
C GLY A 496 9.89 -18.01 -1.93
N MET A 497 9.08 -18.43 -2.91
CA MET A 497 7.61 -18.50 -2.78
C MET A 497 7.19 -19.78 -2.04
N PRO A 498 6.46 -19.68 -0.90
CA PRO A 498 5.91 -20.86 -0.22
C PRO A 498 4.80 -21.53 -1.06
N GLU A 499 4.89 -22.86 -1.24
CA GLU A 499 3.95 -23.63 -2.08
C GLU A 499 2.49 -23.46 -1.65
N ALA A 500 2.21 -23.59 -0.36
CA ALA A 500 0.84 -23.47 0.18
C ALA A 500 0.24 -22.07 -0.12
N LEU A 501 1.04 -21.02 0.08
CA LEU A 501 0.63 -19.64 -0.21
C LEU A 501 0.40 -19.45 -1.72
N ALA A 502 1.30 -19.94 -2.58
CA ALA A 502 1.17 -19.84 -4.03
C ALA A 502 -0.16 -20.44 -4.52
N ARG A 503 -0.52 -21.64 -4.03
CA ARG A 503 -1.76 -22.34 -4.38
C ARG A 503 -3.01 -21.56 -3.98
N VAL A 504 -3.05 -20.95 -2.81
CA VAL A 504 -4.15 -20.12 -2.33
C VAL A 504 -4.24 -18.82 -3.15
N LEU A 505 -3.12 -18.12 -3.30
CA LEU A 505 -3.08 -16.82 -4.01
C LEU A 505 -3.50 -16.96 -5.48
N ALA A 506 -3.14 -18.05 -6.16
CA ALA A 506 -3.57 -18.30 -7.53
C ALA A 506 -5.10 -18.42 -7.69
N ARG A 507 -5.82 -18.67 -6.61
CA ARG A 507 -7.28 -18.91 -6.60
C ARG A 507 -8.10 -17.80 -5.93
N LEU A 508 -7.47 -16.74 -5.42
CA LEU A 508 -8.18 -15.68 -4.66
C LEU A 508 -9.32 -15.03 -5.43
N ASP A 509 -9.19 -14.89 -6.75
CA ASP A 509 -10.27 -14.34 -7.59
C ASP A 509 -11.56 -15.18 -7.53
N LEU A 510 -11.47 -16.45 -7.17
CA LEU A 510 -12.56 -17.40 -7.05
C LEU A 510 -13.05 -17.59 -5.61
N ALA A 511 -12.53 -16.83 -4.64
CA ALA A 511 -12.91 -16.95 -3.24
C ALA A 511 -14.22 -16.23 -2.88
N VAL A 512 -14.60 -15.18 -3.60
CA VAL A 512 -15.84 -14.42 -3.29
C VAL A 512 -17.11 -15.27 -3.29
N PRO A 513 -17.31 -16.19 -4.25
CA PRO A 513 -18.45 -17.12 -4.23
C PRO A 513 -18.60 -17.99 -2.99
N LEU A 514 -17.53 -18.16 -2.18
CA LEU A 514 -17.62 -18.92 -0.94
C LEU A 514 -18.68 -18.36 0.03
N LEU A 515 -18.91 -17.05 0.00
CA LEU A 515 -19.96 -16.40 0.80
C LEU A 515 -21.36 -16.82 0.34
N ASP A 516 -21.60 -16.91 -0.96
CA ASP A 516 -22.86 -17.40 -1.51
C ASP A 516 -23.06 -18.87 -1.18
N ILE A 517 -22.00 -19.68 -1.22
CA ILE A 517 -22.03 -21.11 -0.86
C ILE A 517 -22.40 -21.28 0.61
N ILE A 518 -21.80 -20.49 1.52
CA ILE A 518 -22.14 -20.51 2.94
C ILE A 518 -23.62 -20.19 3.15
N GLU A 519 -24.15 -19.13 2.52
CA GLU A 519 -25.56 -18.77 2.65
C GLU A 519 -26.54 -19.82 2.04
N ILE A 520 -26.14 -20.49 0.97
CA ILE A 520 -26.95 -21.58 0.38
C ILE A 520 -26.97 -22.78 1.33
N GLY A 521 -25.85 -23.07 1.99
CA GLY A 521 -25.69 -24.22 2.88
C GLY A 521 -26.32 -24.05 4.26
N GLU A 522 -26.75 -22.84 4.63
CA GLU A 522 -27.38 -22.59 5.94
C GLU A 522 -28.66 -23.39 6.15
N GLY A 523 -28.69 -24.14 7.24
CA GLY A 523 -29.84 -25.01 7.58
C GLY A 523 -29.98 -26.29 6.75
N GLY A 524 -29.03 -26.57 5.84
CA GLY A 524 -28.95 -27.81 5.09
C GLY A 524 -28.04 -28.85 5.78
N GLU A 525 -28.19 -30.12 5.38
CA GLU A 525 -27.35 -31.24 5.89
C GLU A 525 -26.12 -31.50 5.03
N LEU A 526 -26.03 -30.90 3.81
CA LEU A 526 -24.93 -31.12 2.88
C LEU A 526 -23.67 -30.39 3.38
N PRO A 527 -22.50 -31.08 3.49
CA PRO A 527 -21.24 -30.43 3.83
C PRO A 527 -20.91 -29.28 2.88
N LEU A 528 -20.38 -28.16 3.41
CA LEU A 528 -20.05 -26.98 2.60
C LEU A 528 -19.02 -27.26 1.49
N SER A 529 -18.08 -28.18 1.71
CA SER A 529 -17.12 -28.60 0.69
C SER A 529 -17.81 -29.30 -0.51
N GLN A 530 -18.78 -30.16 -0.24
CA GLN A 530 -19.58 -30.80 -1.29
C GLN A 530 -20.48 -29.78 -2.02
N LEU A 531 -21.07 -28.85 -1.29
CA LEU A 531 -21.84 -27.75 -1.90
C LEU A 531 -20.95 -26.89 -2.78
N ALA A 532 -19.72 -26.58 -2.33
CA ALA A 532 -18.74 -25.83 -3.10
C ALA A 532 -18.34 -26.57 -4.40
N ASP A 533 -18.08 -27.88 -4.33
CA ASP A 533 -17.78 -28.68 -5.52
C ASP A 533 -18.93 -28.63 -6.53
N ASN A 534 -20.18 -28.78 -6.09
CA ASN A 534 -21.36 -28.64 -6.95
C ASN A 534 -21.50 -27.23 -7.54
N TYR A 535 -21.26 -26.19 -6.75
CA TYR A 535 -21.30 -24.79 -7.20
C TYR A 535 -20.29 -24.55 -8.34
N PHE A 536 -19.03 -24.95 -8.13
CA PHE A 536 -17.98 -24.79 -9.14
C PHE A 536 -18.18 -25.71 -10.35
N SER A 537 -18.73 -26.91 -10.16
CA SER A 537 -19.07 -27.83 -11.25
C SER A 537 -20.17 -27.27 -12.16
N LEU A 538 -21.21 -26.67 -11.61
CA LEU A 538 -22.24 -25.94 -12.38
C LEU A 538 -21.62 -24.77 -13.14
N GLY A 539 -20.79 -23.95 -12.49
CA GLY A 539 -20.12 -22.82 -13.12
C GLY A 539 -19.22 -23.23 -14.30
N ARG A 540 -18.54 -24.38 -14.20
CA ARG A 540 -17.74 -24.95 -15.29
C ARG A 540 -18.62 -25.46 -16.42
N ALA A 541 -19.59 -26.29 -16.09
CA ALA A 541 -20.46 -26.90 -17.08
C ALA A 541 -21.24 -25.86 -17.90
N LEU A 542 -21.61 -24.73 -17.29
CA LEU A 542 -22.29 -23.62 -17.94
C LEU A 542 -21.34 -22.53 -18.46
N GLU A 543 -20.03 -22.75 -18.37
CA GLU A 543 -18.97 -21.83 -18.84
C GLU A 543 -19.05 -20.41 -18.26
N LEU A 544 -19.65 -20.23 -17.07
CA LEU A 544 -19.82 -18.92 -16.42
C LEU A 544 -18.49 -18.23 -16.13
N ASN A 545 -17.43 -18.99 -15.93
CA ASN A 545 -16.07 -18.46 -15.75
C ASN A 545 -15.54 -17.76 -16.99
N TRP A 546 -15.87 -18.26 -18.20
CA TRP A 546 -15.51 -17.58 -19.44
C TRP A 546 -16.23 -16.24 -19.54
N LEU A 547 -17.53 -16.23 -19.27
CA LEU A 547 -18.36 -15.03 -19.29
C LEU A 547 -17.84 -13.97 -18.30
N GLY A 548 -17.50 -14.39 -17.07
CA GLY A 548 -16.90 -13.52 -16.07
C GLY A 548 -15.57 -12.90 -16.52
N ARG A 549 -14.70 -13.68 -17.17
CA ARG A 549 -13.45 -13.14 -17.75
C ARG A 549 -13.71 -12.16 -18.89
N ALA A 550 -14.68 -12.43 -19.76
CA ALA A 550 -15.07 -11.51 -20.82
C ALA A 550 -15.54 -10.16 -20.24
N MET A 551 -16.35 -10.19 -19.18
CA MET A 551 -16.78 -8.98 -18.46
C MET A 551 -15.62 -8.19 -17.87
N THR A 552 -14.56 -8.84 -17.38
CA THR A 552 -13.39 -8.13 -16.82
C THR A 552 -12.57 -7.37 -17.86
N ARG A 553 -12.68 -7.72 -19.15
CA ARG A 553 -11.99 -7.06 -20.26
C ARG A 553 -12.72 -5.83 -20.79
N LEU A 554 -13.97 -5.61 -20.38
CA LEU A 554 -14.74 -4.43 -20.78
C LEU A 554 -14.03 -3.13 -20.35
N PRO A 555 -14.13 -2.05 -21.14
CA PRO A 555 -13.59 -0.74 -20.80
C PRO A 555 -14.08 -0.20 -19.46
N ARG A 556 -13.25 0.63 -18.82
CA ARG A 556 -13.56 1.33 -17.55
C ARG A 556 -13.08 2.79 -17.56
N ASP A 557 -13.09 3.40 -18.73
CA ASP A 557 -12.52 4.73 -18.94
C ASP A 557 -13.32 5.83 -18.28
N ASN A 558 -14.60 5.60 -18.02
CA ASN A 558 -15.47 6.53 -17.33
C ASN A 558 -16.31 5.82 -16.25
N ARG A 559 -17.01 6.65 -15.44
CA ARG A 559 -17.85 6.19 -14.34
C ARG A 559 -18.90 5.16 -14.80
N TRP A 560 -19.60 5.43 -15.89
CA TRP A 560 -20.71 4.60 -16.35
C TRP A 560 -20.25 3.23 -16.83
N GLN A 561 -19.14 3.16 -17.54
CA GLN A 561 -18.53 1.89 -17.95
C GLN A 561 -18.09 1.06 -16.73
N SER A 562 -17.49 1.70 -15.73
CA SER A 562 -17.09 1.04 -14.48
C SER A 562 -18.29 0.48 -13.72
N LEU A 563 -19.37 1.27 -13.59
CA LEU A 563 -20.63 0.85 -12.96
C LEU A 563 -21.28 -0.31 -13.70
N ALA A 564 -21.44 -0.19 -15.01
CA ALA A 564 -22.08 -1.21 -15.82
C ALA A 564 -21.32 -2.54 -15.79
N ARG A 565 -19.97 -2.49 -15.85
CA ARG A 565 -19.13 -3.68 -15.73
C ARG A 565 -19.26 -4.34 -14.36
N SER A 566 -19.31 -3.55 -13.28
CA SER A 566 -19.53 -4.06 -11.92
C SER A 566 -20.91 -4.72 -11.81
N ALA A 567 -21.96 -4.04 -12.25
CA ALA A 567 -23.34 -4.56 -12.19
C ALA A 567 -23.47 -5.88 -12.95
N LEU A 568 -22.93 -5.95 -14.16
CA LEU A 568 -23.01 -7.15 -15.00
C LEU A 568 -22.34 -8.37 -14.34
N ARG A 569 -21.17 -8.15 -13.71
CA ARG A 569 -20.47 -9.22 -12.98
C ARG A 569 -21.24 -9.68 -11.75
N ASP A 570 -21.89 -8.75 -11.05
CA ASP A 570 -22.72 -9.09 -9.90
C ASP A 570 -23.96 -9.89 -10.29
N ASP A 571 -24.57 -9.57 -11.44
CA ASP A 571 -25.70 -10.32 -11.96
C ASP A 571 -25.28 -11.74 -12.38
N LEU A 572 -24.05 -11.93 -12.85
CA LEU A 572 -23.49 -13.27 -13.11
C LEU A 572 -23.40 -14.09 -11.82
N TYR A 573 -22.87 -13.52 -10.72
CA TYR A 573 -22.79 -14.22 -9.43
C TYR A 573 -24.18 -14.51 -8.87
N LYS A 574 -25.12 -13.57 -8.96
CA LYS A 574 -26.53 -13.80 -8.56
C LYS A 574 -27.17 -14.92 -9.37
N LEU A 575 -26.89 -14.99 -10.67
CA LEU A 575 -27.38 -16.08 -11.52
C LEU A 575 -26.82 -17.42 -11.03
N GLN A 576 -25.51 -17.54 -10.85
CA GLN A 576 -24.88 -18.77 -10.39
C GLN A 576 -25.40 -19.22 -9.02
N ARG A 577 -25.56 -18.27 -8.08
CA ARG A 577 -26.18 -18.53 -6.76
C ARG A 577 -27.60 -19.08 -6.89
N LYS A 578 -28.46 -18.47 -7.74
CA LYS A 578 -29.82 -18.93 -7.98
C LYS A 578 -29.85 -20.32 -8.59
N LEU A 579 -29.02 -20.57 -9.61
CA LEU A 579 -28.92 -21.86 -10.28
C LEU A 579 -28.49 -22.97 -9.30
N THR A 580 -27.48 -22.71 -8.48
CA THR A 580 -27.02 -23.67 -7.48
C THR A 580 -28.12 -24.00 -6.47
N ARG A 581 -28.81 -22.98 -5.97
CA ARG A 581 -29.93 -23.16 -5.04
C ARG A 581 -31.08 -23.96 -5.67
N GLN A 582 -31.43 -23.64 -6.92
CA GLN A 582 -32.48 -24.35 -7.65
C GLN A 582 -32.09 -25.81 -7.89
N ALA A 583 -30.87 -26.05 -8.38
CA ALA A 583 -30.37 -27.41 -8.62
C ALA A 583 -30.32 -28.25 -7.33
N MET A 584 -29.96 -27.66 -6.20
CA MET A 584 -30.00 -28.30 -4.90
C MET A 584 -31.42 -28.68 -4.49
N LEU A 585 -32.37 -27.76 -4.64
CA LEU A 585 -33.78 -28.00 -4.29
C LEU A 585 -34.42 -29.06 -5.19
N ASP A 586 -34.22 -29.00 -6.52
CA ASP A 586 -34.77 -29.93 -7.50
C ASP A 586 -34.30 -31.38 -7.27
N ASN A 587 -33.12 -31.54 -6.64
CA ASN A 587 -32.54 -32.87 -6.38
C ASN A 587 -32.51 -33.23 -4.87
N GLY A 588 -33.31 -32.55 -4.04
CA GLY A 588 -33.47 -32.87 -2.62
C GLY A 588 -32.15 -32.74 -1.79
N GLY A 589 -31.21 -31.92 -2.23
CA GLY A 589 -29.92 -31.72 -1.54
C GLY A 589 -28.98 -32.93 -1.60
N ALA A 590 -29.18 -33.86 -2.54
CA ALA A 590 -28.34 -35.05 -2.67
C ALA A 590 -26.87 -34.70 -3.07
N GLU A 591 -25.95 -35.55 -2.67
CA GLU A 591 -24.56 -35.46 -3.14
C GLU A 591 -24.51 -35.53 -4.68
N GLY A 592 -23.68 -34.67 -5.32
CA GLY A 592 -23.57 -34.61 -6.78
C GLY A 592 -24.79 -34.05 -7.50
N PHE A 593 -25.64 -33.30 -6.82
CA PHE A 593 -26.87 -32.72 -7.40
C PHE A 593 -26.65 -31.93 -8.68
N ALA A 594 -25.47 -31.30 -8.83
CA ALA A 594 -25.14 -30.53 -10.03
C ALA A 594 -25.12 -31.41 -11.30
N ALA A 595 -24.52 -32.59 -11.23
CA ALA A 595 -24.45 -33.52 -12.37
C ALA A 595 -25.82 -34.03 -12.75
N SER A 596 -26.65 -34.40 -11.76
CA SER A 596 -28.05 -34.83 -11.97
C SER A 596 -28.88 -33.72 -12.60
N TRP A 597 -28.76 -32.49 -12.12
CA TRP A 597 -29.51 -31.34 -12.63
C TRP A 597 -29.11 -31.01 -14.09
N LEU A 598 -27.82 -31.05 -14.42
CA LEU A 598 -27.31 -30.83 -15.77
C LEU A 598 -27.79 -31.88 -16.78
N GLU A 599 -27.89 -33.16 -16.37
CA GLU A 599 -28.41 -34.21 -17.26
C GLU A 599 -29.92 -34.05 -17.49
N HIS A 600 -30.70 -33.66 -16.47
CA HIS A 600 -32.14 -33.40 -16.63
C HIS A 600 -32.41 -32.18 -17.53
N ARG A 601 -31.53 -31.20 -17.58
CA ARG A 601 -31.64 -29.97 -18.38
C ARG A 601 -30.68 -29.93 -19.57
N LYS A 602 -30.36 -31.09 -20.11
CA LYS A 602 -29.36 -31.23 -21.20
C LYS A 602 -29.67 -30.38 -22.44
N ALA A 603 -30.95 -30.24 -22.81
CA ALA A 603 -31.35 -29.45 -23.96
C ALA A 603 -31.07 -27.94 -23.75
N GLU A 604 -31.37 -27.41 -22.59
CA GLU A 604 -31.14 -26.03 -22.21
C GLU A 604 -29.63 -25.73 -22.06
N VAL A 605 -28.88 -26.67 -21.53
CA VAL A 605 -27.42 -26.57 -21.44
C VAL A 605 -26.79 -26.51 -22.82
N VAL A 606 -27.24 -27.34 -23.78
CA VAL A 606 -26.77 -27.30 -25.16
C VAL A 606 -27.12 -25.96 -25.83
N ALA A 607 -28.32 -25.43 -25.61
CA ALA A 607 -28.69 -24.11 -26.12
C ALA A 607 -27.78 -22.99 -25.56
N CYS A 608 -27.48 -23.04 -24.25
CA CYS A 608 -26.56 -22.10 -23.62
C CYS A 608 -25.15 -22.18 -24.24
N HIS A 609 -24.63 -23.39 -24.47
CA HIS A 609 -23.32 -23.55 -25.11
C HIS A 609 -23.28 -23.00 -26.55
N GLN A 610 -24.36 -23.21 -27.32
CA GLN A 610 -24.47 -22.66 -28.68
C GLN A 610 -24.44 -21.13 -28.67
N MET A 611 -25.20 -20.50 -27.80
CA MET A 611 -25.22 -19.04 -27.61
C MET A 611 -23.84 -18.51 -27.16
N LEU A 612 -23.18 -19.19 -26.22
CA LEU A 612 -21.83 -18.79 -25.79
C LEU A 612 -20.79 -18.97 -26.89
N ALA A 613 -20.92 -20.00 -27.73
CA ALA A 613 -20.06 -20.20 -28.89
C ALA A 613 -20.24 -19.08 -29.93
N GLU A 614 -21.49 -18.65 -30.15
CA GLU A 614 -21.80 -17.50 -31.00
C GLU A 614 -21.14 -16.22 -30.44
N LEU A 615 -21.28 -15.93 -29.16
CA LEU A 615 -20.59 -14.78 -28.53
C LEU A 615 -19.06 -14.84 -28.70
N ARG A 616 -18.46 -16.03 -28.64
CA ARG A 616 -17.01 -16.20 -28.86
C ARG A 616 -16.55 -15.94 -30.28
N SER A 617 -17.45 -16.06 -31.25
CA SER A 617 -17.11 -15.83 -32.66
C SER A 617 -16.88 -14.36 -32.99
N PHE A 618 -17.29 -13.44 -32.15
CA PHE A 618 -17.06 -12.01 -32.34
C PHE A 618 -15.62 -11.62 -31.94
N GLU A 619 -15.00 -10.79 -32.77
CA GLU A 619 -13.62 -10.30 -32.54
C GLU A 619 -13.52 -9.44 -31.27
N SER A 620 -14.57 -8.68 -30.95
CA SER A 620 -14.67 -7.89 -29.73
C SER A 620 -16.06 -8.00 -29.13
N LEU A 621 -16.12 -8.08 -27.80
CA LEU A 621 -17.37 -8.12 -27.03
C LEU A 621 -17.60 -6.77 -26.37
N ASP A 622 -18.82 -6.28 -26.43
CA ASP A 622 -19.26 -5.08 -25.72
C ASP A 622 -20.20 -5.39 -24.54
N LEU A 623 -20.56 -4.34 -23.82
CA LEU A 623 -21.45 -4.44 -22.65
C LEU A 623 -22.83 -4.97 -23.02
N ALA A 624 -23.38 -4.56 -24.18
CA ALA A 624 -24.72 -4.95 -24.60
C ALA A 624 -24.79 -6.44 -24.94
N MET A 625 -23.78 -6.96 -25.67
CA MET A 625 -23.66 -8.37 -26.02
C MET A 625 -23.56 -9.27 -24.78
N LEU A 626 -22.69 -8.90 -23.82
CA LEU A 626 -22.53 -9.68 -22.59
C LEU A 626 -23.76 -9.59 -21.68
N SER A 627 -24.47 -8.45 -21.67
CA SER A 627 -25.72 -8.29 -20.93
C SER A 627 -26.86 -9.13 -21.54
N ALA A 628 -26.97 -9.16 -22.87
CA ALA A 628 -27.93 -10.00 -23.58
C ALA A 628 -27.65 -11.50 -23.33
N GLY A 629 -26.37 -11.91 -23.45
CA GLY A 629 -25.97 -13.29 -23.19
C GLY A 629 -26.28 -13.74 -21.76
N LEU A 630 -26.02 -12.91 -20.77
CA LEU A 630 -26.36 -13.22 -19.38
C LEU A 630 -27.88 -13.35 -19.15
N ARG A 631 -28.69 -12.49 -19.81
CA ARG A 631 -30.15 -12.56 -19.76
C ARG A 631 -30.67 -13.83 -20.41
N GLU A 632 -30.15 -14.23 -21.57
CA GLU A 632 -30.53 -15.46 -22.25
C GLU A 632 -30.19 -16.70 -21.42
N LEU A 633 -29.00 -16.75 -20.79
CA LEU A 633 -28.64 -17.80 -19.84
C LEU A 633 -29.67 -17.89 -18.71
N SER A 634 -30.05 -16.74 -18.14
CA SER A 634 -31.06 -16.69 -17.07
C SER A 634 -32.43 -17.21 -17.54
N ASN A 635 -32.84 -16.82 -18.74
CA ASN A 635 -34.13 -17.24 -19.29
C ASN A 635 -34.18 -18.76 -19.57
N HIS A 636 -33.10 -19.32 -20.14
CA HIS A 636 -33.06 -20.76 -20.44
C HIS A 636 -32.97 -21.64 -19.20
N LEU A 637 -32.23 -21.19 -18.15
CA LEU A 637 -31.88 -22.04 -17.02
C LEU A 637 -32.78 -21.85 -15.78
N LEU A 638 -33.49 -20.72 -15.66
CA LEU A 638 -34.39 -20.41 -14.53
C LEU A 638 -35.87 -20.33 -14.93
N ALA A 639 -36.21 -20.67 -16.17
CA ALA A 639 -37.61 -20.71 -16.66
C ALA A 639 -38.42 -21.91 -16.12
#